data_08d4eac2bd102f3d01678d913e8813a8
#
_entry.id   08d4eac2bd102f3d01678d913e8813a8
#
_cell.length_a   1.000
_cell.length_b   1.000
_cell.length_c   1.000
_cell.angle_alpha   90.00
_cell.angle_beta   90.00
_cell.angle_gamma   90.00
#
_symmetry.space_group_name_H-M   'P 1'
#
loop_
_entity.id
_entity.type
_entity.pdbx_description
1 polymer ?
#
loop_
_entity_poly.entity_id
_entity_poly.type
_entity_poly.pdbx_seq_one_letter_code
_entity_poly.pdbx_strand_id
1 'polypeptide(L)'
;AINKISKDFIVRYKSMTGYRAPYVPGWDTHGLPIEHQLTKAGYDRKKMSLTEFRDLCQKYALEQVEIQKKGFKRLGVAGEWDHPYLTLAKEFEAAQIKVFGAFAKRGLLYQAKKPVYWSWSSESALAEAEVEYHDVVAKTAFFTEQVQDGKGLLDSDTYLVGWTTTPWTIPASEAVAVSADFEYALVQPSGSDRKYVVAASLLGDLAQKFNWTDYQVVKTFKGAEMEGMTTKHPYIDRELLVGLADYVTDDAGTGLVHTAPGYGDDDYNFGKKYNLPIFAPMNDQGVLTAENGPEFDGVFYQDADDISLRLLEEHDALLLEEDLEHSYPFDWRTKKPIVFRATDQWFVSIDKMRDEILKAVDEVTYYPSWGKVRLRNMLKDRGDWVISRQRVWGVPLPIFYAEDGTPIMTEETINHVSNLFREYGSNVWFDREAKDLLPAGFTSEHSPNGKFTKETDIMDVWFDSGSSHQGVLAERDYLTYPADMYLEGSDQYRGWFNSSLITSVVVSGHAPYKSVLSQGFTLDQSGKKMSKSLGNVIDPNKVVKQMGAEIIRLWVMSADTSADVRVSMETLQQIAESYRKLRNTFRFLLANTSDFGPENFVSYEKREAVDQYMTVNFNRFLAGMRDEFDRYDFLNAYKRLINFVNNDLSSFYMNVAKDVLYIEPEDSHVRRSMQATFY
;
A
#
# COMPACT_ATOMS: atom_id res chain seq x y z
N ALA A 1 10.29 -15.45 -0.25
CA ALA A 1 10.49 -16.72 -0.97
C ALA A 1 9.20 -17.17 -1.67
N ILE A 2 8.05 -17.22 -0.98
CA ILE A 2 6.76 -17.69 -1.55
C ILE A 2 6.48 -17.05 -2.90
N ASN A 3 6.46 -15.73 -2.97
CA ASN A 3 6.15 -14.95 -4.17
C ASN A 3 6.96 -15.39 -5.41
N LYS A 4 8.28 -15.37 -5.31
CA LYS A 4 9.14 -15.69 -6.46
C LYS A 4 9.12 -17.17 -6.83
N ILE A 5 8.95 -18.06 -5.86
CA ILE A 5 8.84 -19.50 -6.10
C ILE A 5 7.48 -19.84 -6.75
N SER A 6 6.38 -19.23 -6.31
CA SER A 6 5.07 -19.43 -6.95
C SER A 6 5.05 -18.93 -8.40
N LYS A 7 5.68 -17.78 -8.69
CA LYS A 7 5.89 -17.32 -10.08
C LYS A 7 6.66 -18.35 -10.90
N ASP A 8 7.73 -18.89 -10.34
CA ASP A 8 8.55 -19.90 -11.03
C ASP A 8 7.78 -21.21 -11.32
N PHE A 9 6.90 -21.65 -10.41
CA PHE A 9 6.04 -22.80 -10.67
C PHE A 9 5.15 -22.58 -11.89
N ILE A 10 4.51 -21.41 -11.97
CA ILE A 10 3.61 -21.06 -13.07
C ILE A 10 4.38 -20.95 -14.39
N VAL A 11 5.50 -20.23 -14.39
CA VAL A 11 6.34 -20.01 -15.58
C VAL A 11 6.84 -21.35 -16.13
N ARG A 12 7.39 -22.23 -15.26
CA ARG A 12 7.87 -23.56 -15.68
C ARG A 12 6.75 -24.45 -16.18
N TYR A 13 5.64 -24.50 -15.44
CA TYR A 13 4.50 -25.33 -15.85
C TYR A 13 3.94 -24.88 -17.20
N LYS A 14 3.68 -23.58 -17.37
CA LYS A 14 3.17 -23.04 -18.64
C LYS A 14 4.16 -23.29 -19.79
N SER A 15 5.46 -23.11 -19.57
CA SER A 15 6.48 -23.43 -20.58
C SER A 15 6.49 -24.93 -20.96
N MET A 16 6.40 -25.83 -19.97
CA MET A 16 6.34 -27.28 -20.23
C MET A 16 5.05 -27.73 -20.96
N THR A 17 3.98 -26.95 -20.82
CA THR A 17 2.69 -27.25 -21.49
C THR A 17 2.50 -26.49 -22.81
N GLY A 18 3.58 -25.90 -23.36
CA GLY A 18 3.61 -25.33 -24.71
C GLY A 18 3.28 -23.82 -24.77
N TYR A 19 3.15 -23.15 -23.64
CA TYR A 19 2.97 -21.69 -23.62
C TYR A 19 4.31 -20.97 -23.70
N ARG A 20 4.32 -19.79 -24.34
CA ARG A 20 5.38 -18.82 -24.19
C ARG A 20 5.13 -18.09 -22.86
N ALA A 21 5.99 -18.30 -21.88
CA ALA A 21 5.84 -17.78 -20.53
C ALA A 21 7.07 -16.94 -20.10
N PRO A 22 7.33 -15.77 -20.71
CA PRO A 22 8.42 -14.91 -20.30
C PRO A 22 8.15 -14.32 -18.91
N TYR A 23 9.20 -14.25 -18.09
CA TYR A 23 9.17 -13.58 -16.79
C TYR A 23 10.35 -12.59 -16.71
N VAL A 24 10.02 -11.30 -16.63
CA VAL A 24 10.99 -10.24 -16.44
C VAL A 24 10.95 -9.82 -14.98
N PRO A 25 11.98 -10.16 -14.18
CA PRO A 25 12.06 -9.67 -12.80
C PRO A 25 12.30 -8.17 -12.80
N GLY A 26 11.81 -7.48 -11.77
CA GLY A 26 11.97 -6.04 -11.66
C GLY A 26 12.03 -5.55 -10.23
N TRP A 27 12.47 -4.32 -10.07
CA TRP A 27 12.62 -3.63 -8.80
C TRP A 27 12.13 -2.19 -8.88
N ASP A 28 11.34 -1.81 -7.88
CA ASP A 28 11.11 -0.41 -7.56
C ASP A 28 12.36 0.10 -6.83
N THR A 29 13.05 1.02 -7.47
CA THR A 29 14.39 1.46 -7.06
C THR A 29 14.41 2.88 -6.50
N HIS A 30 13.24 3.51 -6.37
CA HIS A 30 13.06 4.85 -5.79
C HIS A 30 12.40 4.79 -4.40
N GLY A 31 12.27 5.95 -3.78
CA GLY A 31 11.47 6.18 -2.60
C GLY A 31 12.21 6.23 -1.28
N LEU A 32 11.44 6.53 -0.24
CA LEU A 32 11.89 6.76 1.14
C LEU A 32 12.80 5.66 1.73
N PRO A 33 12.59 4.35 1.45
CA PRO A 33 13.44 3.33 2.06
C PRO A 33 14.94 3.51 1.80
N ILE A 34 15.29 4.01 0.63
CA ILE A 34 16.68 4.23 0.22
C ILE A 34 17.23 5.49 0.87
N GLU A 35 16.51 6.60 0.79
CA GLU A 35 16.90 7.85 1.47
C GLU A 35 17.10 7.63 2.98
N HIS A 36 16.19 6.92 3.62
CA HIS A 36 16.27 6.62 5.05
C HIS A 36 17.50 5.79 5.42
N GLN A 37 17.90 4.81 4.59
CA GLN A 37 19.11 4.05 4.82
C GLN A 37 20.37 4.91 4.69
N LEU A 38 20.43 5.82 3.73
CA LEU A 38 21.53 6.75 3.58
C LEU A 38 21.60 7.74 4.75
N THR A 39 20.46 8.25 5.19
CA THR A 39 20.39 9.12 6.39
C THR A 39 20.91 8.39 7.64
N LYS A 40 20.51 7.13 7.84
CA LYS A 40 21.06 6.27 8.92
C LYS A 40 22.55 6.02 8.79
N ALA A 41 23.09 5.99 7.58
CA ALA A 41 24.52 5.87 7.32
C ALA A 41 25.29 7.19 7.51
N GLY A 42 24.62 8.28 7.90
CA GLY A 42 25.22 9.58 8.19
C GLY A 42 25.26 10.58 7.03
N TYR A 43 24.63 10.25 5.89
CA TYR A 43 24.49 11.19 4.78
C TYR A 43 23.29 12.13 5.03
N ASP A 44 23.54 13.43 4.99
CA ASP A 44 22.53 14.46 5.19
C ASP A 44 22.22 15.18 3.87
N ARG A 45 21.04 14.95 3.31
CA ARG A 45 20.59 15.54 2.03
C ARG A 45 20.62 17.07 2.03
N LYS A 46 20.50 17.71 3.22
CA LYS A 46 20.50 19.18 3.36
C LYS A 46 21.91 19.77 3.28
N LYS A 47 22.96 18.94 3.41
CA LYS A 47 24.37 19.33 3.36
C LYS A 47 25.10 18.94 2.07
N MET A 48 24.38 18.35 1.11
CA MET A 48 24.91 17.86 -0.16
C MET A 48 24.14 18.52 -1.32
N SER A 49 24.73 18.51 -2.50
CA SER A 49 23.97 18.82 -3.71
C SER A 49 22.93 17.72 -3.98
N LEU A 50 21.80 18.09 -4.61
CA LEU A 50 20.74 17.13 -4.92
C LEU A 50 21.26 15.97 -5.78
N THR A 51 22.08 16.26 -6.80
CA THR A 51 22.64 15.25 -7.70
C THR A 51 23.57 14.29 -6.95
N GLU A 52 24.49 14.79 -6.10
CA GLU A 52 25.35 13.92 -5.29
C GLU A 52 24.55 12.98 -4.40
N PHE A 53 23.50 13.45 -3.76
CA PHE A 53 22.65 12.59 -2.93
C PHE A 53 21.89 11.57 -3.77
N ARG A 54 21.37 11.96 -4.94
CA ARG A 54 20.70 11.04 -5.88
C ARG A 54 21.65 9.96 -6.40
N ASP A 55 22.88 10.29 -6.72
CA ASP A 55 23.90 9.32 -7.16
C ASP A 55 24.22 8.27 -6.06
N LEU A 56 24.26 8.70 -4.80
CA LEU A 56 24.38 7.78 -3.67
C LEU A 56 23.18 6.87 -3.53
N CYS A 57 21.96 7.39 -3.71
CA CYS A 57 20.73 6.60 -3.72
C CYS A 57 20.74 5.56 -4.83
N GLN A 58 21.11 5.95 -6.04
CA GLN A 58 21.23 5.05 -7.20
C GLN A 58 22.23 3.93 -6.94
N LYS A 59 23.42 4.26 -6.45
CA LYS A 59 24.45 3.27 -6.11
C LYS A 59 23.94 2.26 -5.10
N TYR A 60 23.35 2.72 -4.00
CA TYR A 60 22.80 1.86 -2.97
C TYR A 60 21.69 0.95 -3.53
N ALA A 61 20.76 1.50 -4.34
CA ALA A 61 19.69 0.74 -4.96
C ALA A 61 20.23 -0.40 -5.83
N LEU A 62 21.21 -0.12 -6.68
CA LEU A 62 21.83 -1.13 -7.56
C LEU A 62 22.57 -2.21 -6.78
N GLU A 63 23.24 -1.87 -5.69
CA GLU A 63 23.86 -2.86 -4.79
C GLU A 63 22.82 -3.81 -4.17
N GLN A 64 21.66 -3.27 -3.74
CA GLN A 64 20.58 -4.10 -3.19
C GLN A 64 19.93 -4.99 -4.25
N VAL A 65 19.79 -4.52 -5.48
CA VAL A 65 19.30 -5.31 -6.63
C VAL A 65 20.20 -6.54 -6.83
N GLU A 66 21.53 -6.36 -6.86
CA GLU A 66 22.47 -7.47 -7.08
C GLU A 66 22.44 -8.49 -5.92
N ILE A 67 22.31 -8.04 -4.67
CA ILE A 67 22.18 -8.94 -3.52
C ILE A 67 20.90 -9.79 -3.63
N GLN A 68 19.76 -9.18 -3.95
CA GLN A 68 18.47 -9.84 -4.05
C GLN A 68 18.45 -10.79 -5.27
N LYS A 69 18.97 -10.36 -6.41
CA LYS A 69 19.10 -11.17 -7.64
C LYS A 69 19.85 -12.48 -7.37
N LYS A 70 21.01 -12.42 -6.69
CA LYS A 70 21.76 -13.61 -6.28
C LYS A 70 20.92 -14.55 -5.41
N GLY A 71 20.17 -14.01 -4.47
CA GLY A 71 19.27 -14.78 -3.61
C GLY A 71 18.16 -15.49 -4.38
N PHE A 72 17.50 -14.80 -5.31
CA PHE A 72 16.43 -15.39 -6.13
C PHE A 72 16.94 -16.45 -7.11
N LYS A 73 18.09 -16.20 -7.76
CA LYS A 73 18.75 -17.20 -8.61
C LYS A 73 19.14 -18.44 -7.79
N ARG A 74 19.59 -18.26 -6.54
CA ARG A 74 19.91 -19.38 -5.63
C ARG A 74 18.69 -20.21 -5.22
N LEU A 75 17.50 -19.60 -5.16
CA LEU A 75 16.24 -20.31 -4.96
C LEU A 75 15.76 -21.08 -6.21
N GLY A 76 16.48 -21.02 -7.31
CA GLY A 76 16.15 -21.71 -8.56
C GLY A 76 15.04 -21.03 -9.37
N VAL A 77 14.78 -19.75 -9.14
CA VAL A 77 13.77 -18.99 -9.88
C VAL A 77 14.28 -18.66 -11.27
N ALA A 78 13.56 -19.15 -12.30
CA ALA A 78 13.84 -18.84 -13.69
C ALA A 78 13.29 -17.44 -14.06
N GLY A 79 14.00 -16.73 -14.94
CA GLY A 79 13.61 -15.40 -15.40
C GLY A 79 14.72 -14.74 -16.17
N GLU A 80 14.42 -13.59 -16.76
CA GLU A 80 15.37 -12.78 -17.53
C GLU A 80 16.23 -11.92 -16.60
N TRP A 81 17.10 -12.56 -15.83
CA TRP A 81 17.91 -11.93 -14.81
C TRP A 81 19.02 -10.99 -15.34
N ASP A 82 19.39 -11.13 -16.58
CA ASP A 82 20.45 -10.31 -17.20
C ASP A 82 19.91 -8.99 -17.75
N HIS A 83 18.60 -8.92 -18.06
CA HIS A 83 17.90 -7.73 -18.48
C HIS A 83 16.63 -7.47 -17.65
N PRO A 84 16.74 -7.33 -16.32
CA PRO A 84 15.59 -7.00 -15.48
C PRO A 84 15.07 -5.61 -15.81
N TYR A 85 13.90 -5.24 -15.29
CA TYR A 85 13.52 -3.84 -15.31
C TYR A 85 13.85 -3.18 -13.95
N LEU A 86 14.24 -1.92 -14.01
CA LEU A 86 14.50 -1.06 -12.86
C LEU A 86 13.76 0.25 -13.08
N THR A 87 13.01 0.72 -12.08
CA THR A 87 12.26 1.98 -12.25
C THR A 87 13.18 3.20 -12.39
N LEU A 88 14.45 3.10 -11.97
CA LEU A 88 15.49 4.12 -12.21
C LEU A 88 16.14 4.06 -13.61
N ALA A 89 15.77 3.09 -14.45
CA ALA A 89 16.30 3.04 -15.81
C ALA A 89 15.73 4.18 -16.64
N LYS A 90 16.57 4.80 -17.48
CA LYS A 90 16.23 5.98 -18.30
C LYS A 90 14.99 5.75 -19.17
N GLU A 91 14.90 4.57 -19.76
CA GLU A 91 13.78 4.17 -20.60
C GLU A 91 12.49 4.07 -19.80
N PHE A 92 12.57 3.55 -18.57
CA PHE A 92 11.42 3.43 -17.67
C PHE A 92 10.96 4.81 -17.20
N GLU A 93 11.88 5.66 -16.74
CA GLU A 93 11.57 7.04 -16.35
C GLU A 93 10.92 7.82 -17.49
N ALA A 94 11.44 7.67 -18.72
CA ALA A 94 10.87 8.30 -19.91
C ALA A 94 9.43 7.83 -20.22
N ALA A 95 9.16 6.53 -20.07
CA ALA A 95 7.83 5.98 -20.24
C ALA A 95 6.87 6.48 -19.15
N GLN A 96 7.34 6.58 -17.91
CA GLN A 96 6.58 7.12 -16.79
C GLN A 96 6.15 8.58 -17.01
N ILE A 97 7.02 9.41 -17.57
CA ILE A 97 6.68 10.80 -17.96
C ILE A 97 5.53 10.82 -18.97
N LYS A 98 5.49 9.89 -19.94
CA LYS A 98 4.37 9.77 -20.88
C LYS A 98 3.08 9.31 -20.21
N VAL A 99 3.17 8.40 -19.23
CA VAL A 99 2.00 8.01 -18.40
C VAL A 99 1.45 9.24 -17.69
N PHE A 100 2.30 10.05 -17.05
CA PHE A 100 1.89 11.30 -16.42
C PHE A 100 1.22 12.24 -17.44
N GLY A 101 1.76 12.36 -18.64
CA GLY A 101 1.17 13.14 -19.73
C GLY A 101 -0.23 12.70 -20.12
N ALA A 102 -0.55 11.39 -20.02
CA ALA A 102 -1.91 10.89 -20.28
C ALA A 102 -2.91 11.40 -19.22
N PHE A 103 -2.50 11.50 -17.94
CA PHE A 103 -3.32 12.12 -16.90
C PHE A 103 -3.54 13.61 -17.17
N ALA A 104 -2.49 14.34 -17.54
CA ALA A 104 -2.58 15.75 -17.89
C ALA A 104 -3.53 15.99 -19.07
N LYS A 105 -3.41 15.20 -20.14
CA LYS A 105 -4.27 15.28 -21.34
C LYS A 105 -5.75 15.05 -21.04
N ARG A 106 -6.05 14.19 -20.07
CA ARG A 106 -7.44 13.90 -19.61
C ARG A 106 -7.97 14.91 -18.59
N GLY A 107 -7.18 15.90 -18.16
CA GLY A 107 -7.56 16.89 -17.15
C GLY A 107 -7.85 16.28 -15.79
N LEU A 108 -7.08 15.25 -15.42
CA LEU A 108 -7.20 14.52 -14.16
C LEU A 108 -6.30 15.09 -13.07
N LEU A 109 -5.30 15.90 -13.44
CA LEU A 109 -4.35 16.51 -12.51
C LEU A 109 -4.86 17.87 -12.04
N TYR A 110 -4.72 18.13 -10.75
CA TYR A 110 -5.01 19.44 -10.19
C TYR A 110 -4.16 19.71 -8.94
N GLN A 111 -3.89 20.98 -8.68
CA GLN A 111 -3.23 21.44 -7.46
C GLN A 111 -4.26 21.95 -6.47
N ALA A 112 -4.11 21.60 -5.20
CA ALA A 112 -4.98 22.10 -4.14
C ALA A 112 -4.25 22.11 -2.79
N LYS A 113 -4.61 23.07 -1.95
CA LYS A 113 -4.27 23.07 -0.53
C LYS A 113 -5.36 22.34 0.22
N LYS A 114 -5.12 21.08 0.61
CA LYS A 114 -6.05 20.30 1.43
C LYS A 114 -5.29 19.34 2.36
N PRO A 115 -5.93 18.87 3.45
CA PRO A 115 -5.30 17.95 4.38
C PRO A 115 -4.83 16.66 3.69
N VAL A 116 -3.62 16.27 4.01
CA VAL A 116 -3.00 15.00 3.58
C VAL A 116 -2.35 14.35 4.79
N TYR A 117 -2.11 13.04 4.71
CA TYR A 117 -1.20 12.39 5.65
C TYR A 117 0.17 13.03 5.51
N TRP A 118 0.66 13.63 6.59
CA TRP A 118 1.95 14.31 6.62
C TRP A 118 2.89 13.66 7.62
N SER A 119 4.01 13.16 7.14
CA SER A 119 5.08 12.66 7.99
C SER A 119 6.09 13.76 8.28
N TRP A 120 6.03 14.31 9.48
CA TRP A 120 6.99 15.29 9.95
C TRP A 120 8.41 14.73 10.05
N SER A 121 8.55 13.42 10.27
CA SER A 121 9.84 12.72 10.39
C SER A 121 10.51 12.45 9.05
N SER A 122 9.77 12.50 7.95
CA SER A 122 10.29 12.43 6.58
C SER A 122 10.06 13.72 5.78
N GLU A 123 9.39 14.73 6.40
CA GLU A 123 9.07 16.03 5.82
C GLU A 123 8.39 15.89 4.44
N SER A 124 7.35 15.04 4.37
CA SER A 124 6.66 14.75 3.10
C SER A 124 5.25 14.23 3.31
N ALA A 125 4.39 14.44 2.31
CA ALA A 125 3.11 13.77 2.21
C ALA A 125 3.29 12.25 2.05
N LEU A 126 2.30 11.49 2.55
CA LEU A 126 2.21 10.04 2.42
C LEU A 126 0.94 9.65 1.66
N ALA A 127 1.00 8.52 0.94
CA ALA A 127 -0.19 7.85 0.45
C ALA A 127 -0.81 6.99 1.56
N GLU A 128 -2.09 6.64 1.43
CA GLU A 128 -2.77 5.72 2.37
C GLU A 128 -2.04 4.38 2.55
N ALA A 129 -1.42 3.86 1.48
CA ALA A 129 -0.63 2.62 1.51
C ALA A 129 0.68 2.73 2.33
N GLU A 130 1.10 3.95 2.67
CA GLU A 130 2.30 4.24 3.46
C GLU A 130 2.00 4.49 4.94
N VAL A 131 0.75 4.28 5.37
CA VAL A 131 0.29 4.50 6.75
C VAL A 131 -0.01 3.17 7.43
N GLU A 132 0.47 3.02 8.66
CA GLU A 132 0.13 1.91 9.57
C GLU A 132 -0.59 2.48 10.79
N TYR A 133 -1.51 1.71 11.37
CA TYR A 133 -2.25 2.13 12.55
C TYR A 133 -1.74 1.37 13.79
N HIS A 134 -1.55 2.11 14.88
CA HIS A 134 -1.16 1.57 16.17
C HIS A 134 -2.01 2.19 17.28
N ASP A 135 -2.32 1.41 18.30
CA ASP A 135 -3.03 1.92 19.47
C ASP A 135 -2.08 2.83 20.28
N VAL A 136 -2.58 4.01 20.62
CA VAL A 136 -1.89 5.01 21.43
C VAL A 136 -2.83 5.53 22.52
N VAL A 137 -2.27 5.99 23.61
CA VAL A 137 -3.00 6.74 24.63
C VAL A 137 -2.81 8.22 24.33
N ALA A 138 -3.90 8.93 24.07
CA ALA A 138 -3.92 10.36 23.82
C ALA A 138 -4.68 11.10 24.93
N LYS A 139 -4.25 12.29 25.25
CA LYS A 139 -5.01 13.23 26.08
C LYS A 139 -6.19 13.76 25.29
N THR A 140 -7.36 13.76 25.91
CA THR A 140 -8.58 14.33 25.33
C THR A 140 -9.11 15.46 26.19
N ALA A 141 -9.79 16.40 25.56
CA ALA A 141 -10.37 17.54 26.23
C ALA A 141 -11.87 17.66 25.97
N PHE A 142 -12.67 17.77 27.02
CA PHE A 142 -13.99 18.36 26.96
C PHE A 142 -13.88 19.82 27.35
N PHE A 143 -14.31 20.70 26.46
CA PHE A 143 -14.11 22.15 26.62
C PHE A 143 -15.33 22.93 26.17
N THR A 144 -15.38 24.22 26.52
CA THR A 144 -16.55 25.05 26.28
C THR A 144 -16.23 26.24 25.38
N GLU A 145 -17.19 26.59 24.53
CA GLU A 145 -17.17 27.73 23.64
C GLU A 145 -18.41 28.60 23.90
N GLN A 146 -18.20 29.85 24.34
CA GLN A 146 -19.28 30.74 24.70
C GLN A 146 -20.07 31.23 23.48
N VAL A 147 -21.39 31.13 23.51
CA VAL A 147 -22.26 31.67 22.46
C VAL A 147 -22.12 33.20 22.37
N GLN A 148 -21.87 33.71 21.15
CA GLN A 148 -21.82 35.14 20.85
C GLN A 148 -23.12 35.61 20.20
N ASP A 149 -23.57 34.96 19.13
CA ASP A 149 -24.87 35.15 18.51
C ASP A 149 -25.64 33.82 18.49
N GLY A 150 -26.58 33.68 19.37
CA GLY A 150 -27.47 32.53 19.50
C GLY A 150 -28.78 32.67 18.73
N LYS A 151 -28.91 33.64 17.84
CA LYS A 151 -30.08 33.90 16.98
C LYS A 151 -31.44 33.88 17.72
N GLY A 152 -31.43 34.33 18.95
CA GLY A 152 -32.65 34.36 19.83
C GLY A 152 -33.04 32.98 20.38
N LEU A 153 -32.32 31.92 20.04
CA LEU A 153 -32.51 30.59 20.60
C LEU A 153 -31.64 30.40 21.87
N LEU A 154 -30.41 30.87 21.85
CA LEU A 154 -29.45 30.76 22.96
C LEU A 154 -28.99 32.14 23.42
N ASP A 155 -28.79 32.28 24.71
CA ASP A 155 -28.29 33.50 25.33
C ASP A 155 -26.77 33.45 25.52
N SER A 156 -26.15 34.59 25.81
CA SER A 156 -24.68 34.73 25.99
C SER A 156 -24.11 34.05 27.26
N ASP A 157 -24.96 33.56 28.16
CA ASP A 157 -24.57 32.70 29.30
C ASP A 157 -24.55 31.19 28.93
N THR A 158 -24.73 30.90 27.67
CA THR A 158 -24.72 29.54 27.11
C THR A 158 -23.35 29.20 26.52
N TYR A 159 -22.93 27.97 26.73
CA TYR A 159 -21.67 27.40 26.25
C TYR A 159 -21.92 26.13 25.48
N LEU A 160 -21.40 26.02 24.28
CA LEU A 160 -21.36 24.76 23.53
C LEU A 160 -20.23 23.89 24.08
N VAL A 161 -20.47 22.60 24.29
CA VAL A 161 -19.46 21.69 24.83
C VAL A 161 -18.82 20.89 23.67
N GLY A 162 -17.57 21.22 23.35
CA GLY A 162 -16.76 20.50 22.38
C GLY A 162 -15.98 19.34 23.01
N TRP A 163 -15.56 18.40 22.18
CA TRP A 163 -14.66 17.32 22.58
C TRP A 163 -13.65 17.06 21.46
N THR A 164 -12.40 16.82 21.85
CA THR A 164 -11.32 16.50 20.91
C THR A 164 -10.33 15.48 21.50
N THR A 165 -9.79 14.64 20.64
CA THR A 165 -8.65 13.73 20.94
C THR A 165 -7.31 14.34 20.58
N THR A 166 -7.28 15.56 20.05
CA THR A 166 -6.09 16.29 19.59
C THR A 166 -6.14 17.75 20.06
N PRO A 167 -5.94 18.03 21.38
CA PRO A 167 -6.04 19.38 21.91
C PRO A 167 -5.13 20.40 21.21
N TRP A 168 -4.01 19.97 20.64
CA TRP A 168 -3.10 20.81 19.86
C TRP A 168 -3.71 21.44 18.60
N THR A 169 -4.88 20.93 18.10
CA THR A 169 -5.58 21.51 16.96
C THR A 169 -6.57 22.63 17.34
N ILE A 170 -6.90 22.77 18.63
CA ILE A 170 -7.84 23.81 19.11
C ILE A 170 -7.43 25.21 18.63
N PRO A 171 -6.15 25.65 18.65
CA PRO A 171 -5.78 26.98 18.16
C PRO A 171 -6.18 27.27 16.71
N ALA A 172 -6.36 26.22 15.91
CA ALA A 172 -6.77 26.33 14.50
C ALA A 172 -8.29 26.11 14.30
N SER A 173 -9.08 26.10 15.37
CA SER A 173 -10.53 26.00 15.27
C SER A 173 -11.14 27.17 14.50
N GLU A 174 -12.04 26.89 13.56
CA GLU A 174 -12.76 27.87 12.74
C GLU A 174 -14.29 27.71 12.90
N ALA A 175 -14.75 26.57 13.44
CA ALA A 175 -16.19 26.28 13.55
C ALA A 175 -16.48 25.18 14.57
N VAL A 176 -17.79 25.05 14.86
CA VAL A 176 -18.42 23.92 15.54
C VAL A 176 -19.40 23.24 14.60
N ALA A 177 -19.22 21.96 14.34
CA ALA A 177 -20.15 21.17 13.54
C ALA A 177 -21.18 20.47 14.41
N VAL A 178 -22.45 20.53 13.99
CA VAL A 178 -23.58 19.86 14.63
C VAL A 178 -24.39 19.06 13.59
N SER A 179 -25.11 18.03 14.04
CA SER A 179 -26.04 17.28 13.16
C SER A 179 -27.40 17.98 13.09
N ALA A 180 -27.90 18.19 11.87
CA ALA A 180 -29.23 18.81 11.69
C ALA A 180 -30.37 18.03 12.38
N ASP A 181 -30.26 16.71 12.40
CA ASP A 181 -31.31 15.79 12.85
C ASP A 181 -31.27 15.48 14.35
N PHE A 182 -30.13 15.75 15.02
CA PHE A 182 -30.02 15.48 16.45
C PHE A 182 -30.82 16.47 17.27
N GLU A 183 -31.31 16.01 18.42
CA GLU A 183 -31.86 16.82 19.48
C GLU A 183 -30.75 17.22 20.44
N TYR A 184 -30.62 18.52 20.71
CA TYR A 184 -29.66 19.10 21.64
C TYR A 184 -30.39 19.58 22.88
N ALA A 185 -29.78 19.40 24.04
CA ALA A 185 -30.30 19.84 25.31
C ALA A 185 -29.52 21.04 25.82
N LEU A 186 -30.22 22.12 26.17
CA LEU A 186 -29.69 23.21 26.98
C LEU A 186 -29.83 22.85 28.44
N VAL A 187 -28.73 22.70 29.14
CA VAL A 187 -28.65 22.15 30.50
C VAL A 187 -28.05 23.18 31.42
N GLN A 188 -28.65 23.36 32.57
CA GLN A 188 -28.10 24.20 33.64
C GLN A 188 -27.82 23.33 34.89
N PRO A 189 -26.55 23.08 35.24
CA PRO A 189 -26.20 22.41 36.47
C PRO A 189 -26.57 23.26 37.70
N SER A 190 -27.03 22.62 38.79
CA SER A 190 -27.41 23.33 40.02
C SER A 190 -26.20 24.04 40.61
N GLY A 191 -26.39 25.32 40.90
CA GLY A 191 -25.34 26.18 41.44
C GLY A 191 -24.40 26.79 40.39
N SER A 192 -24.68 26.59 39.10
CA SER A 192 -23.94 27.22 37.99
C SER A 192 -24.76 28.34 37.36
N ASP A 193 -24.12 29.48 37.10
CA ASP A 193 -24.71 30.55 36.28
C ASP A 193 -24.59 30.25 34.78
N ARG A 194 -23.80 29.26 34.39
CA ARG A 194 -23.60 28.85 33.00
C ARG A 194 -24.59 27.76 32.56
N LYS A 195 -25.00 27.86 31.34
CA LYS A 195 -25.80 26.80 30.65
C LYS A 195 -24.93 26.13 29.59
N TYR A 196 -25.12 24.87 29.41
CA TYR A 196 -24.32 24.04 28.50
C TYR A 196 -25.21 23.36 27.44
N VAL A 197 -24.72 23.26 26.21
CA VAL A 197 -25.39 22.53 25.12
C VAL A 197 -24.61 21.27 24.80
N VAL A 198 -25.32 20.14 24.83
CA VAL A 198 -24.83 18.80 24.43
C VAL A 198 -25.94 18.07 23.68
N ALA A 199 -25.62 17.00 22.95
CA ALA A 199 -26.64 16.14 22.37
C ALA A 199 -27.49 15.50 23.48
N ALA A 200 -28.81 15.54 23.32
CA ALA A 200 -29.74 15.05 24.34
C ALA A 200 -29.56 13.56 24.65
N SER A 201 -29.18 12.75 23.61
CA SER A 201 -28.89 11.31 23.75
C SER A 201 -27.70 11.02 24.66
N LEU A 202 -26.71 11.93 24.73
CA LEU A 202 -25.46 11.77 25.50
C LEU A 202 -25.54 12.44 26.89
N LEU A 203 -26.58 13.18 27.18
CA LEU A 203 -26.68 14.02 28.41
C LEU A 203 -26.47 13.21 29.70
N GLY A 204 -27.06 12.01 29.78
CA GLY A 204 -26.95 11.19 31.00
C GLY A 204 -25.52 10.81 31.34
N ASP A 205 -24.77 10.36 30.34
CA ASP A 205 -23.37 9.94 30.49
C ASP A 205 -22.44 11.15 30.74
N LEU A 206 -22.70 12.24 30.03
CA LEU A 206 -21.93 13.49 30.18
C LEU A 206 -22.16 14.15 31.56
N ALA A 207 -23.41 14.15 32.05
CA ALA A 207 -23.72 14.66 33.38
C ALA A 207 -22.96 13.87 34.46
N GLN A 208 -22.85 12.54 34.31
CA GLN A 208 -22.04 11.71 35.21
C GLN A 208 -20.55 12.06 35.11
N LYS A 209 -20.01 12.18 33.89
CA LYS A 209 -18.60 12.53 33.65
C LYS A 209 -18.23 13.90 34.25
N PHE A 210 -19.09 14.89 34.09
CA PHE A 210 -18.85 16.27 34.59
C PHE A 210 -19.28 16.46 36.04
N ASN A 211 -19.71 15.42 36.75
CA ASN A 211 -20.22 15.48 38.10
C ASN A 211 -21.42 16.44 38.28
N TRP A 212 -22.25 16.56 37.25
CA TRP A 212 -23.52 17.30 37.34
C TRP A 212 -24.57 16.39 38.06
N THR A 213 -24.47 16.37 39.38
CA THR A 213 -25.33 15.49 40.21
C THR A 213 -26.79 15.94 40.21
N ASP A 214 -27.03 17.21 40.01
CA ASP A 214 -28.34 17.83 39.85
C ASP A 214 -28.28 18.90 38.76
N TYR A 215 -29.19 18.86 37.83
CA TYR A 215 -29.27 19.78 36.71
C TYR A 215 -30.67 19.93 36.17
N GLN A 216 -30.96 21.05 35.53
CA GLN A 216 -32.20 21.29 34.82
C GLN A 216 -31.99 21.27 33.30
N VAL A 217 -32.81 20.52 32.58
CA VAL A 217 -32.94 20.69 31.13
C VAL A 217 -33.87 21.88 30.88
N VAL A 218 -33.31 23.00 30.44
CA VAL A 218 -34.03 24.25 30.23
C VAL A 218 -34.92 24.16 29.01
N LYS A 219 -34.41 23.57 27.94
CA LYS A 219 -35.15 23.27 26.70
C LYS A 219 -34.34 22.30 25.82
N THR A 220 -35.03 21.71 24.85
CA THR A 220 -34.42 20.94 23.76
C THR A 220 -34.79 21.58 22.40
N PHE A 221 -33.95 21.36 21.41
CA PHE A 221 -34.11 21.89 20.06
C PHE A 221 -33.35 21.03 19.04
N LYS A 222 -33.67 21.18 17.76
CA LYS A 222 -32.96 20.49 16.70
C LYS A 222 -31.67 21.21 16.32
N GLY A 223 -30.64 20.44 15.94
CA GLY A 223 -29.38 21.04 15.49
C GLY A 223 -29.54 21.94 14.27
N ALA A 224 -30.53 21.67 13.40
CA ALA A 224 -30.84 22.56 12.30
C ALA A 224 -31.17 24.02 12.72
N GLU A 225 -31.65 24.21 13.96
CA GLU A 225 -31.94 25.53 14.50
C GLU A 225 -30.69 26.31 14.94
N MET A 226 -29.54 25.61 15.06
CA MET A 226 -28.25 26.19 15.44
C MET A 226 -27.44 26.71 14.24
N GLU A 227 -27.85 26.41 13.01
CA GLU A 227 -27.08 26.81 11.82
C GLU A 227 -26.87 28.31 11.73
N GLY A 228 -25.61 28.70 11.59
CA GLY A 228 -25.18 30.09 11.45
C GLY A 228 -25.20 30.88 12.77
N MET A 229 -25.33 30.23 13.95
CA MET A 229 -24.94 30.81 15.23
C MET A 229 -23.44 31.04 15.26
N THR A 230 -22.96 31.82 16.20
CA THR A 230 -21.53 32.00 16.43
C THR A 230 -21.16 31.83 17.91
N THR A 231 -19.95 31.27 18.11
CA THR A 231 -19.35 31.18 19.45
C THR A 231 -18.00 31.86 19.47
N LYS A 232 -17.47 32.08 20.66
CA LYS A 232 -16.12 32.61 20.87
C LYS A 232 -15.15 31.47 21.10
N HIS A 233 -14.02 31.52 20.40
CA HIS A 233 -12.91 30.60 20.66
C HIS A 233 -12.48 30.66 22.12
N PRO A 234 -12.18 29.55 22.80
CA PRO A 234 -12.00 29.52 24.25
C PRO A 234 -10.87 30.43 24.79
N TYR A 235 -9.80 30.63 24.02
CA TYR A 235 -8.64 31.43 24.48
C TYR A 235 -7.99 32.32 23.39
N ILE A 236 -8.50 32.31 22.15
CA ILE A 236 -8.05 33.20 21.07
C ILE A 236 -9.19 34.16 20.74
N ASP A 237 -8.86 35.41 20.36
CA ASP A 237 -9.85 36.39 19.92
C ASP A 237 -10.33 36.07 18.48
N ARG A 238 -11.18 35.06 18.38
CA ARG A 238 -11.76 34.55 17.11
C ARG A 238 -13.21 34.14 17.32
N GLU A 239 -14.06 34.50 16.37
CA GLU A 239 -15.43 34.03 16.30
C GLU A 239 -15.49 32.72 15.51
N LEU A 240 -16.22 31.70 15.99
CA LEU A 240 -16.39 30.40 15.38
C LEU A 240 -17.82 30.24 14.87
N LEU A 241 -17.99 29.74 13.65
CA LEU A 241 -19.29 29.48 13.04
C LEU A 241 -19.87 28.14 13.55
N VAL A 242 -21.17 28.12 13.88
CA VAL A 242 -21.91 26.84 14.06
C VAL A 242 -22.54 26.45 12.74
N GLY A 243 -22.22 25.26 12.24
CA GLY A 243 -22.71 24.77 10.96
C GLY A 243 -23.13 23.29 10.99
N LEU A 244 -23.86 22.86 9.93
CA LEU A 244 -24.43 21.53 9.84
C LEU A 244 -23.51 20.56 9.11
N ALA A 245 -23.33 19.35 9.69
CA ALA A 245 -22.53 18.26 9.11
C ALA A 245 -23.17 16.89 9.35
N ASP A 246 -23.06 16.02 8.35
CA ASP A 246 -23.61 14.67 8.39
C ASP A 246 -22.70 13.64 9.11
N TYR A 247 -21.42 14.00 9.32
CA TYR A 247 -20.44 13.15 10.01
C TYR A 247 -20.49 13.23 11.54
N VAL A 248 -21.29 14.15 12.08
CA VAL A 248 -21.45 14.25 13.54
C VAL A 248 -22.23 13.05 14.04
N THR A 249 -21.67 12.34 15.02
CA THR A 249 -22.29 11.17 15.65
C THR A 249 -22.68 11.44 17.11
N ASP A 250 -23.53 10.60 17.67
CA ASP A 250 -23.94 10.63 19.06
C ASP A 250 -23.61 9.35 19.85
N ASP A 251 -22.59 8.63 19.38
CA ASP A 251 -22.06 7.43 20.01
C ASP A 251 -20.81 7.73 20.88
N ALA A 252 -20.20 8.91 20.71
CA ALA A 252 -19.05 9.38 21.49
C ALA A 252 -19.02 10.91 21.55
N GLY A 253 -18.22 11.46 22.48
CA GLY A 253 -18.04 12.90 22.64
C GLY A 253 -19.26 13.61 23.20
N THR A 254 -19.68 14.70 22.57
CA THR A 254 -20.75 15.57 23.04
C THR A 254 -21.88 15.78 22.03
N GLY A 255 -21.73 15.26 20.81
CA GLY A 255 -22.59 15.54 19.67
C GLY A 255 -22.31 16.89 19.01
N LEU A 256 -21.26 17.60 19.45
CA LEU A 256 -20.71 18.80 18.83
C LEU A 256 -19.24 18.56 18.50
N VAL A 257 -18.83 18.85 17.29
CA VAL A 257 -17.48 18.57 16.82
C VAL A 257 -16.71 19.87 16.59
N HIS A 258 -15.61 20.02 17.31
CA HIS A 258 -14.60 21.03 17.04
C HIS A 258 -14.07 20.83 15.61
N THR A 259 -14.05 21.90 14.81
CA THR A 259 -13.72 21.85 13.40
C THR A 259 -12.53 22.74 13.07
N ALA A 260 -11.43 22.11 12.62
CA ALA A 260 -10.20 22.76 12.15
C ALA A 260 -9.93 22.37 10.68
N PRO A 261 -10.38 23.15 9.69
CA PRO A 261 -10.37 22.79 8.27
C PRO A 261 -9.00 22.44 7.69
N GLY A 262 -7.92 22.80 8.36
CA GLY A 262 -6.56 22.46 7.95
C GLY A 262 -6.06 21.10 8.43
N TYR A 263 -6.79 20.38 9.31
CA TYR A 263 -6.30 19.19 10.00
C TYR A 263 -7.17 17.93 9.89
N GLY A 264 -8.20 17.95 9.05
CA GLY A 264 -9.07 16.79 8.80
C GLY A 264 -9.82 16.90 7.48
N ASP A 265 -10.11 15.76 6.84
CA ASP A 265 -10.84 15.74 5.56
C ASP A 265 -12.29 16.18 5.72
N ASP A 266 -12.97 15.73 6.77
CA ASP A 266 -14.34 16.13 7.07
C ASP A 266 -14.40 17.62 7.40
N ASP A 267 -13.45 18.11 8.22
CA ASP A 267 -13.29 19.52 8.58
C ASP A 267 -13.01 20.40 7.36
N TYR A 268 -12.17 19.89 6.43
CA TYR A 268 -11.88 20.57 5.16
C TYR A 268 -13.14 20.70 4.28
N ASN A 269 -13.92 19.62 4.13
CA ASN A 269 -15.14 19.63 3.35
C ASN A 269 -16.19 20.56 3.97
N PHE A 270 -16.29 20.56 5.29
CA PHE A 270 -17.10 21.50 6.05
C PHE A 270 -16.63 22.95 5.82
N GLY A 271 -15.34 23.20 5.93
CA GLY A 271 -14.73 24.51 5.68
C GLY A 271 -15.03 25.02 4.27
N LYS A 272 -14.99 24.16 3.24
CA LYS A 272 -15.40 24.51 1.88
C LYS A 272 -16.87 24.85 1.78
N LYS A 273 -17.75 24.09 2.42
CA LYS A 273 -19.21 24.31 2.42
C LYS A 273 -19.56 25.69 2.97
N TYR A 274 -18.89 26.11 4.02
CA TYR A 274 -19.12 27.38 4.71
C TYR A 274 -18.14 28.48 4.36
N ASN A 275 -17.24 28.26 3.39
CA ASN A 275 -16.22 29.20 2.93
C ASN A 275 -15.28 29.69 4.07
N LEU A 276 -14.88 28.75 4.95
CA LEU A 276 -13.97 29.04 6.04
C LEU A 276 -12.49 28.96 5.57
N PRO A 277 -11.57 29.64 6.27
CA PRO A 277 -10.14 29.53 6.00
C PRO A 277 -9.63 28.10 6.16
N ILE A 278 -8.76 27.67 5.23
CA ILE A 278 -8.02 26.41 5.37
C ILE A 278 -6.70 26.74 6.07
N PHE A 279 -6.72 26.69 7.38
CA PHE A 279 -5.66 27.16 8.26
C PHE A 279 -4.95 25.98 8.93
N ALA A 280 -3.64 25.82 8.68
CA ALA A 280 -2.80 24.76 9.25
C ALA A 280 -1.41 25.32 9.58
N PRO A 281 -1.29 26.11 10.66
CA PRO A 281 -0.06 26.86 10.99
C PRO A 281 0.98 25.95 11.67
N MET A 282 1.55 25.07 10.87
CA MET A 282 2.59 24.10 11.26
C MET A 282 3.63 24.00 10.13
N ASN A 283 4.91 23.93 10.47
CA ASN A 283 5.97 23.71 9.50
C ASN A 283 6.13 22.21 9.13
N ASP A 284 7.05 21.90 8.23
CA ASP A 284 7.24 20.55 7.71
C ASP A 284 7.74 19.55 8.76
N GLN A 285 8.39 20.02 9.82
CA GLN A 285 8.90 19.23 10.93
C GLN A 285 7.86 19.01 12.05
N GLY A 286 6.62 19.40 11.87
CA GLY A 286 5.56 19.25 12.88
C GLY A 286 5.62 20.28 14.00
N VAL A 287 6.32 21.41 13.78
CA VAL A 287 6.46 22.50 14.75
C VAL A 287 5.43 23.57 14.42
N LEU A 288 4.66 23.98 15.44
CA LEU A 288 3.64 25.02 15.33
C LEU A 288 4.29 26.39 15.16
N THR A 289 3.57 27.30 14.51
CA THR A 289 4.02 28.67 14.26
C THR A 289 3.27 29.65 15.11
N ALA A 290 3.77 30.91 15.22
CA ALA A 290 3.17 31.99 15.99
C ALA A 290 1.71 32.32 15.60
N GLU A 291 1.26 31.86 14.43
CA GLU A 291 -0.12 32.03 13.98
C GLU A 291 -1.13 31.25 14.83
N ASN A 292 -0.69 30.22 15.59
CA ASN A 292 -1.50 29.52 16.60
C ASN A 292 -1.64 30.33 17.92
N GLY A 293 -0.87 31.39 18.08
CA GLY A 293 -0.69 32.15 19.33
C GLY A 293 0.77 32.11 19.80
N PRO A 294 1.20 33.10 20.59
CA PRO A 294 2.61 33.23 20.97
C PRO A 294 3.15 32.05 21.79
N GLU A 295 2.29 31.38 22.56
CA GLU A 295 2.67 30.21 23.39
C GLU A 295 3.00 28.97 22.55
N PHE A 296 2.51 28.90 21.31
CA PHE A 296 2.70 27.77 20.42
C PHE A 296 3.88 27.94 19.46
N ASP A 297 4.47 29.13 19.37
CA ASP A 297 5.56 29.40 18.43
C ASP A 297 6.81 28.55 18.74
N GLY A 298 7.23 27.76 17.78
CA GLY A 298 8.38 26.87 17.93
C GLY A 298 8.11 25.58 18.71
N VAL A 299 6.85 25.29 19.08
CA VAL A 299 6.46 24.10 19.85
C VAL A 299 6.17 22.93 18.92
N PHE A 300 6.72 21.76 19.24
CA PHE A 300 6.37 20.52 18.53
C PHE A 300 4.94 20.10 18.86
N TYR A 301 4.18 19.65 17.88
CA TYR A 301 2.72 19.47 18.02
C TYR A 301 2.32 18.54 19.19
N GLN A 302 3.12 17.49 19.50
CA GLN A 302 2.81 16.59 20.61
C GLN A 302 2.99 17.26 22.00
N ASP A 303 3.83 18.28 22.08
CA ASP A 303 4.02 19.05 23.31
C ASP A 303 2.95 20.16 23.46
N ALA A 304 2.22 20.44 22.40
CA ALA A 304 1.21 21.48 22.34
C ALA A 304 -0.12 21.08 23.01
N ASP A 305 -0.38 19.78 23.23
CA ASP A 305 -1.54 19.32 23.98
C ASP A 305 -1.57 19.90 25.40
N ASP A 306 -0.45 19.83 26.11
CA ASP A 306 -0.32 20.39 27.48
C ASP A 306 -0.52 21.89 27.52
N ILE A 307 -0.08 22.62 26.48
CA ILE A 307 -0.27 24.06 26.36
C ILE A 307 -1.75 24.38 26.14
N SER A 308 -2.42 23.68 25.23
CA SER A 308 -3.85 23.86 24.97
C SER A 308 -4.69 23.58 26.22
N LEU A 309 -4.42 22.47 26.91
CA LEU A 309 -5.13 22.12 28.15
C LEU A 309 -4.95 23.17 29.23
N ARG A 310 -3.72 23.67 29.45
CA ARG A 310 -3.43 24.77 30.38
C ARG A 310 -4.17 26.06 30.01
N LEU A 311 -4.19 26.44 28.74
CA LEU A 311 -4.91 27.63 28.28
C LEU A 311 -6.43 27.50 28.46
N LEU A 312 -7.00 26.30 28.20
CA LEU A 312 -8.40 26.04 28.50
C LEU A 312 -8.73 26.18 29.98
N GLU A 313 -7.85 25.71 30.86
CA GLU A 313 -8.00 25.88 32.34
C GLU A 313 -7.89 27.34 32.76
N GLU A 314 -6.88 28.06 32.28
CA GLU A 314 -6.66 29.49 32.58
C GLU A 314 -7.83 30.37 32.14
N HIS A 315 -8.54 30.01 31.10
CA HIS A 315 -9.73 30.72 30.58
C HIS A 315 -11.06 30.15 31.08
N ASP A 316 -11.03 29.24 32.06
CA ASP A 316 -12.22 28.60 32.66
C ASP A 316 -13.11 27.91 31.57
N ALA A 317 -12.46 27.32 30.60
CA ALA A 317 -13.08 26.64 29.45
C ALA A 317 -12.90 25.10 29.48
N LEU A 318 -12.01 24.55 30.29
CA LEU A 318 -11.82 23.11 30.45
C LEU A 318 -12.88 22.51 31.38
N LEU A 319 -13.64 21.54 30.91
CA LEU A 319 -14.60 20.76 31.74
C LEU A 319 -13.97 19.46 32.27
N LEU A 320 -13.25 18.77 31.43
CA LEU A 320 -12.64 17.50 31.80
C LEU A 320 -11.45 17.17 30.86
N GLU A 321 -10.36 16.69 31.44
CA GLU A 321 -9.26 16.02 30.74
C GLU A 321 -9.33 14.52 31.08
N GLU A 322 -9.20 13.67 30.06
CA GLU A 322 -9.12 12.21 30.26
C GLU A 322 -8.18 11.58 29.23
N ASP A 323 -7.58 10.45 29.58
CA ASP A 323 -6.79 9.62 28.66
C ASP A 323 -7.70 8.70 27.88
N LEU A 324 -7.47 8.59 26.55
CA LEU A 324 -8.20 7.70 25.66
C LEU A 324 -7.23 6.84 24.86
N GLU A 325 -7.42 5.53 24.93
CA GLU A 325 -6.73 4.60 24.03
C GLU A 325 -7.50 4.54 22.70
N HIS A 326 -6.81 4.89 21.61
CA HIS A 326 -7.39 4.84 20.27
C HIS A 326 -6.34 4.50 19.21
N SER A 327 -6.82 4.07 18.02
CA SER A 327 -5.98 3.77 16.88
C SER A 327 -5.51 5.06 16.19
N TYR A 328 -4.20 5.21 15.99
CA TYR A 328 -3.59 6.42 15.43
C TYR A 328 -2.68 6.09 14.24
N PRO A 329 -2.61 6.95 13.20
CA PRO A 329 -1.81 6.71 12.02
C PRO A 329 -0.31 6.98 12.25
N PHE A 330 0.53 6.08 11.71
CA PHE A 330 1.98 6.13 11.78
C PHE A 330 2.59 6.00 10.39
N ASP A 331 3.71 6.66 10.16
CA ASP A 331 4.54 6.44 8.99
C ASP A 331 5.09 5.01 9.00
N TRP A 332 4.76 4.24 7.98
CA TRP A 332 5.10 2.83 7.87
C TRP A 332 6.62 2.55 7.90
N ARG A 333 7.44 3.54 7.56
CA ARG A 333 8.90 3.43 7.46
C ARG A 333 9.63 3.98 8.67
N THR A 334 9.31 5.18 9.09
CA THR A 334 9.94 5.83 10.24
C THR A 334 9.40 5.33 11.57
N LYS A 335 8.19 4.73 11.56
CA LYS A 335 7.46 4.28 12.75
C LYS A 335 7.18 5.41 13.75
N LYS A 336 6.99 6.61 13.21
CA LYS A 336 6.60 7.79 13.98
C LYS A 336 5.15 8.15 13.68
N PRO A 337 4.41 8.68 14.67
CA PRO A 337 3.05 9.18 14.43
C PRO A 337 3.09 10.29 13.39
N ILE A 338 2.05 10.36 12.59
CA ILE A 338 1.88 11.39 11.55
C ILE A 338 0.76 12.36 11.92
N VAL A 339 0.60 13.41 11.13
CA VAL A 339 -0.50 14.36 11.28
C VAL A 339 -1.28 14.46 9.97
N PHE A 340 -2.56 14.85 10.05
CA PHE A 340 -3.24 15.43 8.91
C PHE A 340 -2.89 16.91 8.85
N ARG A 341 -2.49 17.41 7.68
CA ARG A 341 -2.09 18.79 7.50
C ARG A 341 -2.40 19.27 6.09
N ALA A 342 -3.07 20.41 5.98
CA ALA A 342 -3.32 21.05 4.70
C ALA A 342 -2.03 21.61 4.13
N THR A 343 -1.64 21.12 2.98
CA THR A 343 -0.48 21.56 2.20
C THR A 343 -0.84 21.66 0.73
N ASP A 344 -0.10 22.49 -0.01
CA ASP A 344 -0.23 22.57 -1.46
C ASP A 344 0.36 21.30 -2.08
N GLN A 345 -0.50 20.49 -2.73
CA GLN A 345 -0.11 19.21 -3.32
C GLN A 345 -0.72 19.05 -4.70
N TRP A 346 -0.11 18.16 -5.51
CA TRP A 346 -0.68 17.71 -6.76
C TRP A 346 -1.49 16.43 -6.55
N PHE A 347 -2.69 16.40 -7.10
CA PHE A 347 -3.64 15.31 -6.98
C PHE A 347 -4.05 14.78 -8.35
N VAL A 348 -4.33 13.47 -8.38
CA VAL A 348 -5.11 12.83 -9.44
C VAL A 348 -6.55 12.69 -8.98
N SER A 349 -7.49 13.22 -9.76
CA SER A 349 -8.92 13.04 -9.50
C SER A 349 -9.35 11.61 -9.83
N ILE A 350 -9.64 10.82 -8.81
CA ILE A 350 -10.17 9.46 -8.94
C ILE A 350 -11.66 9.51 -9.28
N ASP A 351 -12.41 10.46 -8.73
CA ASP A 351 -13.86 10.57 -8.94
C ASP A 351 -14.21 10.67 -10.43
N LYS A 352 -13.45 11.43 -11.21
CA LYS A 352 -13.69 11.60 -12.66
C LYS A 352 -13.55 10.31 -13.48
N MET A 353 -12.93 9.27 -12.93
CA MET A 353 -12.62 8.02 -13.64
C MET A 353 -13.04 6.77 -12.87
N ARG A 354 -13.72 6.92 -11.75
CA ARG A 354 -14.13 5.83 -10.85
C ARG A 354 -14.89 4.72 -11.57
N ASP A 355 -15.87 5.07 -12.38
CA ASP A 355 -16.69 4.10 -13.12
C ASP A 355 -15.86 3.28 -14.11
N GLU A 356 -14.92 3.93 -14.82
CA GLU A 356 -14.00 3.25 -15.74
C GLU A 356 -13.08 2.28 -14.98
N ILE A 357 -12.55 2.70 -13.83
CA ILE A 357 -11.71 1.86 -12.97
C ILE A 357 -12.51 0.64 -12.46
N LEU A 358 -13.70 0.84 -11.93
CA LEU A 358 -14.54 -0.25 -11.41
C LEU A 358 -14.96 -1.24 -12.50
N LYS A 359 -15.23 -0.75 -13.71
CA LYS A 359 -15.47 -1.62 -14.87
C LYS A 359 -14.27 -2.47 -15.19
N ALA A 360 -13.06 -1.89 -15.21
CA ALA A 360 -11.82 -2.63 -15.47
C ALA A 360 -11.55 -3.72 -14.40
N VAL A 361 -11.87 -3.46 -13.11
CA VAL A 361 -11.81 -4.47 -12.05
C VAL A 361 -12.72 -5.66 -12.37
N ASP A 362 -13.91 -5.40 -12.90
CA ASP A 362 -14.90 -6.44 -13.17
C ASP A 362 -14.52 -7.38 -14.33
N GLU A 363 -13.65 -6.95 -15.23
CA GLU A 363 -13.16 -7.70 -16.38
C GLU A 363 -11.98 -8.64 -16.07
N VAL A 364 -11.39 -8.54 -14.86
CA VAL A 364 -10.21 -9.33 -14.43
C VAL A 364 -10.63 -10.59 -13.67
N THR A 365 -9.88 -11.68 -13.88
CA THR A 365 -10.02 -12.92 -13.11
C THR A 365 -9.13 -12.90 -11.86
N TYR A 366 -9.68 -13.30 -10.70
CA TYR A 366 -8.95 -13.26 -9.43
C TYR A 366 -8.78 -14.65 -8.81
N TYR A 367 -7.56 -14.92 -8.33
CA TYR A 367 -7.18 -16.12 -7.59
C TYR A 367 -6.58 -15.71 -6.24
N PRO A 368 -7.25 -15.95 -5.10
CA PRO A 368 -8.64 -16.43 -4.94
C PRO A 368 -9.68 -15.37 -5.35
N SER A 369 -10.91 -15.82 -5.59
CA SER A 369 -12.01 -14.99 -6.15
C SER A 369 -12.40 -13.80 -5.23
N TRP A 370 -12.20 -13.89 -3.93
CA TRP A 370 -12.47 -12.79 -2.99
C TRP A 370 -11.63 -11.53 -3.28
N GLY A 371 -10.50 -11.69 -3.99
CA GLY A 371 -9.66 -10.57 -4.40
C GLY A 371 -10.40 -9.51 -5.22
N LYS A 372 -11.38 -9.92 -6.03
CA LYS A 372 -12.24 -9.00 -6.79
C LYS A 372 -12.99 -8.05 -5.87
N VAL A 373 -13.69 -8.61 -4.88
CA VAL A 373 -14.49 -7.81 -3.93
C VAL A 373 -13.58 -6.86 -3.14
N ARG A 374 -12.42 -7.35 -2.72
CA ARG A 374 -11.46 -6.54 -1.96
C ARG A 374 -10.94 -5.34 -2.77
N LEU A 375 -10.48 -5.56 -4.01
CA LEU A 375 -9.99 -4.47 -4.86
C LEU A 375 -11.10 -3.48 -5.22
N ARG A 376 -12.30 -4.01 -5.55
CA ARG A 376 -13.44 -3.19 -5.90
C ARG A 376 -13.87 -2.26 -4.76
N ASN A 377 -13.95 -2.78 -3.53
CA ASN A 377 -14.32 -1.96 -2.37
C ASN A 377 -13.26 -0.90 -2.08
N MET A 378 -11.98 -1.25 -2.15
CA MET A 378 -10.89 -0.28 -1.96
C MET A 378 -10.92 0.87 -2.97
N LEU A 379 -11.33 0.60 -4.22
CA LEU A 379 -11.38 1.61 -5.27
C LEU A 379 -12.70 2.39 -5.28
N LYS A 380 -13.79 1.77 -4.82
CA LYS A 380 -15.09 2.41 -4.70
C LYS A 380 -15.06 3.62 -3.77
N ASP A 381 -14.39 3.46 -2.63
CA ASP A 381 -14.34 4.47 -1.57
C ASP A 381 -13.02 5.26 -1.56
N ARG A 382 -12.15 5.02 -2.56
CA ARG A 382 -10.86 5.71 -2.67
C ARG A 382 -11.04 7.20 -2.94
N GLY A 383 -10.41 8.03 -2.11
CA GLY A 383 -10.24 9.46 -2.37
C GLY A 383 -9.27 9.76 -3.50
N ASP A 384 -9.14 11.03 -3.85
CA ASP A 384 -8.16 11.48 -4.83
C ASP A 384 -6.73 11.11 -4.41
N TRP A 385 -5.91 10.80 -5.39
CA TRP A 385 -4.53 10.34 -5.15
C TRP A 385 -3.56 11.51 -5.09
N VAL A 386 -2.98 11.78 -3.91
CA VAL A 386 -1.87 12.73 -3.75
C VAL A 386 -0.62 12.12 -4.38
N ILE A 387 -0.14 12.72 -5.48
CA ILE A 387 0.99 12.18 -6.26
C ILE A 387 2.31 12.89 -6.00
N SER A 388 2.30 14.09 -5.42
CA SER A 388 3.51 14.85 -5.10
C SER A 388 4.14 14.41 -3.79
N ARG A 389 5.47 14.37 -3.77
CA ARG A 389 6.31 14.04 -2.59
C ARG A 389 7.44 15.05 -2.49
N GLN A 390 7.66 15.56 -1.29
CA GLN A 390 8.71 16.52 -0.95
C GLN A 390 10.02 15.79 -0.61
N ARG A 391 10.42 14.87 -1.49
CA ARG A 391 11.61 14.04 -1.38
C ARG A 391 12.52 14.26 -2.59
N VAL A 392 13.71 13.63 -2.55
CA VAL A 392 14.74 13.83 -3.57
C VAL A 392 14.90 12.62 -4.48
N TRP A 393 14.77 11.41 -3.94
CA TRP A 393 15.02 10.16 -4.68
C TRP A 393 13.74 9.60 -5.30
N GLY A 394 13.46 10.02 -6.51
CA GLY A 394 12.31 9.61 -7.33
C GLY A 394 12.28 10.35 -8.66
N VAL A 395 11.23 10.10 -9.44
CA VAL A 395 11.00 10.76 -10.73
C VAL A 395 10.29 12.09 -10.48
N PRO A 396 10.84 13.23 -10.92
CA PRO A 396 10.21 14.53 -10.70
C PRO A 396 8.90 14.67 -11.48
N LEU A 397 7.99 15.48 -10.95
CA LEU A 397 6.78 15.91 -11.65
C LEU A 397 7.18 16.82 -12.82
N PRO A 398 6.85 16.48 -14.08
CA PRO A 398 7.30 17.22 -15.25
C PRO A 398 6.43 18.46 -15.51
N ILE A 399 6.31 19.32 -14.50
CA ILE A 399 5.47 20.52 -14.51
C ILE A 399 6.35 21.76 -14.52
N PHE A 400 6.08 22.66 -15.46
CA PHE A 400 6.65 24.00 -15.45
C PHE A 400 5.60 24.99 -15.00
N TYR A 401 6.04 26.14 -14.52
CA TYR A 401 5.16 27.24 -14.13
C TYR A 401 5.51 28.50 -14.94
N ALA A 402 4.47 29.14 -15.45
CA ALA A 402 4.57 30.45 -16.07
C ALA A 402 4.80 31.55 -15.02
N GLU A 403 5.07 32.78 -15.48
CA GLU A 403 5.31 33.94 -14.59
C GLU A 403 4.13 34.27 -13.69
N ASP A 404 2.90 34.00 -14.14
CA ASP A 404 1.67 34.20 -13.35
C ASP A 404 1.31 33.01 -12.45
N GLY A 405 2.18 31.99 -12.40
CA GLY A 405 1.96 30.76 -11.62
C GLY A 405 1.14 29.69 -12.35
N THR A 406 0.71 29.91 -13.59
CA THR A 406 -0.05 28.91 -14.35
C THR A 406 0.80 27.68 -14.61
N PRO A 407 0.34 26.46 -14.27
CA PRO A 407 1.09 25.23 -14.53
C PRO A 407 1.06 24.86 -16.01
N ILE A 408 2.20 24.40 -16.51
CA ILE A 408 2.42 24.01 -17.91
C ILE A 408 2.81 22.53 -17.94
N MET A 409 1.97 21.72 -18.56
CA MET A 409 2.17 20.28 -18.79
C MET A 409 1.49 19.86 -20.10
N THR A 410 1.89 20.51 -21.19
CA THR A 410 1.35 20.26 -22.52
C THR A 410 1.92 18.99 -23.13
N GLU A 411 1.28 18.45 -24.18
CA GLU A 411 1.80 17.28 -24.89
C GLU A 411 3.24 17.53 -25.43
N GLU A 412 3.51 18.74 -25.88
CA GLU A 412 4.84 19.16 -26.36
C GLU A 412 5.89 19.12 -25.26
N THR A 413 5.62 19.75 -24.11
CA THR A 413 6.57 19.80 -22.98
C THR A 413 6.79 18.41 -22.37
N ILE A 414 5.74 17.61 -22.22
CA ILE A 414 5.80 16.23 -21.73
C ILE A 414 6.66 15.35 -22.64
N ASN A 415 6.42 15.39 -23.95
CA ASN A 415 7.21 14.60 -24.91
C ASN A 415 8.68 15.02 -24.91
N HIS A 416 8.95 16.32 -24.81
CA HIS A 416 10.31 16.82 -24.73
C HIS A 416 11.04 16.33 -23.47
N VAL A 417 10.42 16.44 -22.29
CA VAL A 417 10.98 15.96 -21.01
C VAL A 417 11.18 14.44 -21.05
N SER A 418 10.23 13.68 -21.60
CA SER A 418 10.38 12.24 -21.80
C SER A 418 11.61 11.89 -22.64
N ASN A 419 11.85 12.61 -23.72
CA ASN A 419 13.04 12.41 -24.55
C ASN A 419 14.34 12.76 -23.80
N LEU A 420 14.34 13.85 -23.03
CA LEU A 420 15.48 14.22 -22.19
C LEU A 420 15.79 13.13 -21.16
N PHE A 421 14.76 12.55 -20.53
CA PHE A 421 14.96 11.47 -19.54
C PHE A 421 15.46 10.19 -20.20
N ARG A 422 14.98 9.86 -21.42
CA ARG A 422 15.49 8.71 -22.19
C ARG A 422 16.97 8.85 -22.53
N GLU A 423 17.43 10.06 -22.78
CA GLU A 423 18.83 10.33 -23.11
C GLU A 423 19.72 10.46 -21.87
N TYR A 424 19.30 11.24 -20.87
CA TYR A 424 20.15 11.65 -19.74
C TYR A 424 19.74 11.02 -18.40
N GLY A 425 18.50 10.48 -18.25
CA GLY A 425 17.90 10.10 -16.98
C GLY A 425 17.32 11.30 -16.22
N SER A 426 16.59 11.04 -15.14
CA SER A 426 15.85 12.07 -14.39
C SER A 426 16.74 13.08 -13.64
N ASN A 427 18.03 12.83 -13.46
CA ASN A 427 18.96 13.78 -12.86
C ASN A 427 19.03 15.09 -13.66
N VAL A 428 18.81 15.04 -14.98
CA VAL A 428 18.78 16.22 -15.85
C VAL A 428 17.79 17.28 -15.38
N TRP A 429 16.68 16.86 -14.74
CA TRP A 429 15.68 17.78 -14.19
C TRP A 429 16.23 18.64 -13.07
N PHE A 430 17.11 18.11 -12.25
CA PHE A 430 17.69 18.80 -11.12
C PHE A 430 18.94 19.61 -11.49
N ASP A 431 19.65 19.20 -12.54
CA ASP A 431 20.91 19.81 -12.98
C ASP A 431 20.70 21.03 -13.89
N ARG A 432 19.53 21.15 -14.57
CA ARG A 432 19.26 22.21 -15.54
C ARG A 432 18.18 23.16 -15.07
N GLU A 433 18.25 24.40 -15.53
CA GLU A 433 17.20 25.41 -15.34
C GLU A 433 15.96 25.08 -16.19
N ALA A 434 14.77 25.62 -15.80
CA ALA A 434 13.51 25.36 -16.50
C ALA A 434 13.59 25.67 -18.00
N LYS A 435 14.25 26.79 -18.38
CA LYS A 435 14.43 27.22 -19.79
C LYS A 435 15.21 26.21 -20.64
N ASP A 436 16.13 25.44 -20.01
CA ASP A 436 16.97 24.45 -20.69
C ASP A 436 16.30 23.06 -20.76
N LEU A 437 15.17 22.90 -20.07
CA LEU A 437 14.33 21.70 -20.07
C LEU A 437 13.08 21.84 -20.93
N LEU A 438 12.76 23.06 -21.37
CA LEU A 438 11.67 23.35 -22.30
C LEU A 438 12.12 23.16 -23.75
N PRO A 439 11.20 22.88 -24.68
CA PRO A 439 11.50 22.85 -26.10
C PRO A 439 12.12 24.17 -26.58
N ALA A 440 13.06 24.12 -27.53
CA ALA A 440 13.68 25.30 -28.03
C ALA A 440 12.65 26.29 -28.63
N GLY A 441 12.69 27.55 -28.18
CA GLY A 441 11.73 28.56 -28.61
C GLY A 441 10.34 28.45 -28.00
N PHE A 442 10.15 27.67 -26.97
CA PHE A 442 8.87 27.55 -26.26
C PHE A 442 8.41 28.91 -25.71
N THR A 443 7.15 29.24 -25.92
CA THR A 443 6.52 30.49 -25.46
C THR A 443 5.16 30.16 -24.82
N SER A 444 4.71 31.03 -23.92
CA SER A 444 3.39 30.97 -23.31
C SER A 444 2.83 32.37 -23.14
N GLU A 445 1.54 32.57 -23.38
CA GLU A 445 0.84 33.83 -23.07
C GLU A 445 0.89 34.20 -21.60
N HIS A 446 1.04 33.22 -20.72
CA HIS A 446 1.18 33.36 -19.27
C HIS A 446 2.61 33.73 -18.83
N SER A 447 3.58 33.76 -19.77
CA SER A 447 4.98 34.15 -19.55
C SER A 447 5.43 35.14 -20.59
N PRO A 448 4.94 36.39 -20.57
CA PRO A 448 5.22 37.40 -21.58
C PRO A 448 6.70 37.79 -21.64
N ASN A 449 7.47 37.60 -20.56
CA ASN A 449 8.91 37.85 -20.53
C ASN A 449 9.76 36.59 -20.74
N GLY A 450 9.13 35.46 -21.03
CA GLY A 450 9.83 34.20 -21.29
C GLY A 450 10.48 33.58 -20.05
N LYS A 451 10.00 33.91 -18.86
CA LYS A 451 10.49 33.34 -17.60
C LYS A 451 9.62 32.15 -17.20
N PHE A 452 10.28 31.06 -16.84
CA PHE A 452 9.65 29.82 -16.40
C PHE A 452 10.37 29.28 -15.16
N THR A 453 9.60 28.66 -14.28
CA THR A 453 10.11 27.84 -13.19
C THR A 453 9.65 26.40 -13.38
N LYS A 454 10.13 25.49 -12.56
CA LYS A 454 9.78 24.07 -12.63
C LYS A 454 9.41 23.53 -11.25
N GLU A 455 8.63 22.46 -11.25
CA GLU A 455 8.28 21.75 -10.02
C GLU A 455 9.52 21.10 -9.40
N THR A 456 9.56 21.06 -8.08
CA THR A 456 10.64 20.45 -7.31
C THR A 456 10.25 19.13 -6.67
N ASP A 457 8.95 18.86 -6.54
CA ASP A 457 8.43 17.62 -6.00
C ASP A 457 8.65 16.44 -6.93
N ILE A 458 8.80 15.27 -6.37
CA ILE A 458 8.86 14.01 -7.10
C ILE A 458 7.51 13.30 -7.08
N MET A 459 7.29 12.35 -7.98
CA MET A 459 6.11 11.51 -8.00
C MET A 459 6.12 10.52 -6.84
N ASP A 460 4.94 10.14 -6.38
CA ASP A 460 4.75 8.98 -5.51
C ASP A 460 5.36 7.72 -6.14
N VAL A 461 6.11 6.95 -5.37
CA VAL A 461 6.73 5.69 -5.84
C VAL A 461 5.70 4.68 -6.37
N TRP A 462 4.44 4.75 -5.93
CA TRP A 462 3.37 3.94 -6.48
C TRP A 462 2.97 4.35 -7.90
N PHE A 463 3.31 5.56 -8.32
CA PHE A 463 3.19 5.97 -9.73
C PHE A 463 4.27 5.32 -10.58
N ASP A 464 5.50 5.16 -10.05
CA ASP A 464 6.57 4.40 -10.69
C ASP A 464 6.13 2.94 -10.92
N SER A 465 5.76 2.24 -9.83
CA SER A 465 5.25 0.87 -9.89
C SER A 465 4.05 0.75 -10.84
N GLY A 466 3.13 1.71 -10.74
CA GLY A 466 1.93 1.78 -11.58
C GLY A 466 2.24 1.90 -13.07
N SER A 467 3.36 2.51 -13.44
CA SER A 467 3.76 2.73 -14.83
C SER A 467 4.42 1.52 -15.50
N SER A 468 4.63 0.41 -14.78
CA SER A 468 5.34 -0.78 -15.27
C SER A 468 4.71 -1.39 -16.53
N HIS A 469 3.41 -1.27 -16.74
CA HIS A 469 2.75 -1.72 -17.97
C HIS A 469 3.25 -0.98 -19.22
N GLN A 470 3.60 0.30 -19.10
CA GLN A 470 4.20 1.08 -20.20
C GLN A 470 5.72 0.91 -20.23
N GLY A 471 6.39 1.05 -19.08
CA GLY A 471 7.85 0.98 -18.99
C GLY A 471 8.43 -0.42 -19.21
N VAL A 472 7.60 -1.48 -19.18
CA VAL A 472 8.05 -2.87 -19.36
C VAL A 472 7.26 -3.60 -20.43
N LEU A 473 5.93 -3.75 -20.26
CA LEU A 473 5.14 -4.59 -21.16
C LEU A 473 5.02 -3.99 -22.56
N ALA A 474 4.80 -2.70 -22.67
CA ALA A 474 4.69 -2.00 -23.95
C ALA A 474 6.08 -1.68 -24.57
N GLU A 475 7.13 -1.58 -23.76
CA GLU A 475 8.48 -1.24 -24.24
C GLU A 475 9.24 -2.46 -24.83
N ARG A 476 8.82 -3.70 -24.50
CA ARG A 476 9.52 -4.92 -24.93
C ARG A 476 8.68 -5.72 -25.90
N ASP A 477 9.08 -5.80 -27.16
CA ASP A 477 8.35 -6.45 -28.25
C ASP A 477 7.98 -7.91 -28.00
N TYR A 478 8.70 -8.62 -27.15
CA TYR A 478 8.45 -10.02 -26.82
C TYR A 478 7.47 -10.22 -25.65
N LEU A 479 7.01 -9.15 -25.00
CA LEU A 479 6.00 -9.20 -23.97
C LEU A 479 4.62 -8.85 -24.52
N THR A 480 3.58 -9.16 -23.77
CA THR A 480 2.19 -8.82 -24.11
C THR A 480 1.61 -7.83 -23.13
N TYR A 481 0.79 -6.91 -23.65
CA TYR A 481 0.03 -5.97 -22.85
C TYR A 481 -1.46 -6.05 -23.23
N PRO A 482 -2.36 -6.31 -22.28
CA PRO A 482 -2.14 -6.60 -20.84
C PRO A 482 -1.35 -7.87 -20.58
N ALA A 483 -0.67 -7.93 -19.41
CA ALA A 483 -0.05 -9.17 -18.92
C ALA A 483 -1.11 -10.25 -18.68
N ASP A 484 -0.75 -11.53 -18.88
CA ASP A 484 -1.69 -12.62 -18.58
C ASP A 484 -1.97 -12.74 -17.08
N MET A 485 -0.96 -12.49 -16.24
CA MET A 485 -1.10 -12.57 -14.78
C MET A 485 -0.17 -11.61 -14.03
N TYR A 486 -0.71 -10.94 -12.99
CA TYR A 486 0.05 -10.37 -11.90
C TYR A 486 -0.02 -11.28 -10.69
N LEU A 487 1.12 -11.60 -10.07
CA LEU A 487 1.20 -12.42 -8.87
C LEU A 487 2.00 -11.68 -7.80
N GLU A 488 1.33 -11.30 -6.71
CA GLU A 488 1.97 -10.63 -5.57
C GLU A 488 1.26 -10.99 -4.25
N GLY A 489 1.76 -10.42 -3.14
CA GLY A 489 1.11 -10.50 -1.84
C GLY A 489 -0.25 -9.78 -1.80
N SER A 490 -1.09 -10.16 -0.85
CA SER A 490 -2.43 -9.57 -0.68
C SER A 490 -2.40 -8.09 -0.21
N ASP A 491 -1.26 -7.61 0.27
CA ASP A 491 -1.01 -6.18 0.54
C ASP A 491 -1.03 -5.34 -0.74
N GLN A 492 -0.74 -5.94 -1.90
CA GLN A 492 -0.69 -5.25 -3.17
C GLN A 492 -2.06 -4.83 -3.73
N TYR A 493 -3.16 -5.22 -3.10
CA TYR A 493 -4.47 -4.62 -3.38
C TYR A 493 -4.51 -3.13 -3.06
N ARG A 494 -3.70 -2.67 -2.09
CA ARG A 494 -3.45 -1.23 -1.82
C ARG A 494 -2.25 -0.65 -2.55
N GLY A 495 -1.40 -1.50 -3.11
CA GLY A 495 -0.17 -1.10 -3.81
C GLY A 495 -0.26 -1.29 -5.31
N TRP A 496 0.57 -2.17 -5.85
CA TRP A 496 0.78 -2.33 -7.29
C TRP A 496 -0.46 -2.75 -8.09
N PHE A 497 -1.32 -3.64 -7.56
CA PHE A 497 -2.57 -4.00 -8.25
C PHE A 497 -3.47 -2.79 -8.46
N ASN A 498 -3.49 -1.88 -7.50
CA ASN A 498 -4.31 -0.68 -7.52
C ASN A 498 -3.69 0.41 -8.41
N SER A 499 -2.44 0.78 -8.16
CA SER A 499 -1.77 1.87 -8.88
C SER A 499 -1.62 1.56 -10.37
N SER A 500 -1.23 0.32 -10.73
CA SER A 500 -1.10 -0.07 -12.14
C SER A 500 -2.45 -0.18 -12.86
N LEU A 501 -3.53 -0.53 -12.15
CA LEU A 501 -4.88 -0.49 -12.70
C LEU A 501 -5.30 0.94 -13.07
N ILE A 502 -5.12 1.88 -12.13
CA ILE A 502 -5.47 3.28 -12.34
C ILE A 502 -4.70 3.86 -13.54
N THR A 503 -3.38 3.70 -13.55
CA THR A 503 -2.53 4.23 -14.63
C THR A 503 -2.84 3.59 -15.99
N SER A 504 -3.11 2.28 -16.01
CA SER A 504 -3.46 1.57 -17.23
C SER A 504 -4.83 1.99 -17.79
N VAL A 505 -5.84 2.17 -16.93
CA VAL A 505 -7.15 2.68 -17.35
C VAL A 505 -7.03 4.08 -17.97
N VAL A 506 -6.19 4.94 -17.39
CA VAL A 506 -5.96 6.29 -17.96
C VAL A 506 -5.30 6.23 -19.33
N VAL A 507 -4.31 5.37 -19.52
CA VAL A 507 -3.53 5.26 -20.76
C VAL A 507 -4.28 4.48 -21.83
N SER A 508 -4.95 3.39 -21.48
CA SER A 508 -5.43 2.38 -22.43
C SER A 508 -6.90 1.97 -22.26
N GLY A 509 -7.59 2.45 -21.22
CA GLY A 509 -9.00 2.15 -20.96
C GLY A 509 -9.28 0.74 -20.41
N HIS A 510 -8.25 -0.03 -20.05
CA HIS A 510 -8.40 -1.38 -19.52
C HIS A 510 -7.35 -1.70 -18.42
N ALA A 511 -7.56 -2.79 -17.68
CA ALA A 511 -6.59 -3.28 -16.70
C ALA A 511 -5.26 -3.69 -17.35
N PRO A 512 -4.12 -3.58 -16.65
CA PRO A 512 -2.81 -3.97 -17.18
C PRO A 512 -2.58 -5.48 -17.13
N TYR A 513 -3.52 -6.22 -16.56
CA TYR A 513 -3.48 -7.66 -16.36
C TYR A 513 -4.84 -8.30 -16.63
N LYS A 514 -4.82 -9.54 -17.14
CA LYS A 514 -6.04 -10.34 -17.36
C LYS A 514 -6.45 -11.10 -16.09
N SER A 515 -5.46 -11.44 -15.25
CA SER A 515 -5.71 -12.13 -13.99
C SER A 515 -4.78 -11.64 -12.88
N VAL A 516 -5.25 -11.76 -11.64
CA VAL A 516 -4.49 -11.51 -10.42
C VAL A 516 -4.47 -12.78 -9.58
N LEU A 517 -3.26 -13.23 -9.20
CA LEU A 517 -3.09 -14.25 -8.18
C LEU A 517 -2.46 -13.60 -6.95
N SER A 518 -3.17 -13.63 -5.82
CA SER A 518 -2.67 -13.06 -4.57
C SER A 518 -2.36 -14.14 -3.55
N GLN A 519 -1.30 -13.91 -2.78
CA GLN A 519 -0.86 -14.79 -1.69
C GLN A 519 -0.92 -14.05 -0.36
N GLY A 520 -1.09 -14.83 0.73
CA GLY A 520 -1.02 -14.32 2.09
C GLY A 520 0.41 -14.02 2.56
N PHE A 521 0.53 -13.52 3.78
CA PHE A 521 1.81 -13.24 4.43
C PHE A 521 2.47 -14.52 4.96
N THR A 522 3.79 -14.44 5.11
CA THR A 522 4.55 -15.46 5.84
C THR A 522 4.67 -15.03 7.30
N LEU A 523 4.13 -15.84 8.20
CA LEU A 523 4.10 -15.61 9.62
C LEU A 523 5.02 -16.61 10.36
N ASP A 524 5.45 -16.26 11.56
CA ASP A 524 6.14 -17.20 12.44
C ASP A 524 5.18 -18.28 12.97
N GLN A 525 5.69 -19.21 13.76
CA GLN A 525 4.90 -20.30 14.33
C GLN A 525 3.76 -19.79 15.22
N SER A 526 3.94 -18.65 15.87
CA SER A 526 2.94 -18.02 16.74
C SER A 526 1.88 -17.21 15.95
N GLY A 527 2.01 -17.11 14.63
CA GLY A 527 1.12 -16.32 13.78
C GLY A 527 1.46 -14.82 13.77
N LYS A 528 2.66 -14.43 14.20
CA LYS A 528 3.12 -13.06 14.16
C LYS A 528 3.91 -12.78 12.89
N LYS A 529 3.79 -11.55 12.37
CA LYS A 529 4.57 -11.05 11.24
C LYS A 529 6.08 -11.12 11.58
N MET A 530 6.87 -11.65 10.66
CA MET A 530 8.32 -11.73 10.85
C MET A 530 8.97 -10.35 10.74
N SER A 531 9.77 -9.97 11.74
CA SER A 531 10.54 -8.73 11.72
C SER A 531 11.91 -8.92 12.39
N LYS A 532 12.88 -8.12 11.95
CA LYS A 532 14.23 -8.13 12.57
C LYS A 532 14.18 -7.69 14.03
N SER A 533 13.28 -6.78 14.38
CA SER A 533 13.09 -6.30 15.76
C SER A 533 12.57 -7.37 16.71
N LEU A 534 11.74 -8.29 16.21
CA LEU A 534 11.22 -9.42 17.00
C LEU A 534 12.18 -10.63 17.01
N GLY A 535 13.22 -10.62 16.18
CA GLY A 535 14.19 -11.73 16.09
C GLY A 535 13.62 -13.05 15.54
N ASN A 536 12.40 -13.04 14.99
CA ASN A 536 11.66 -14.21 14.51
C ASN A 536 11.81 -14.48 13.01
N VAL A 537 12.75 -13.81 12.33
CA VAL A 537 12.95 -13.94 10.87
C VAL A 537 13.68 -15.23 10.54
N ILE A 538 13.07 -16.05 9.68
CA ILE A 538 13.75 -17.19 9.04
C ILE A 538 14.35 -16.70 7.73
N ASP A 539 15.68 -16.59 7.69
CA ASP A 539 16.41 -16.17 6.49
C ASP A 539 16.48 -17.33 5.48
N PRO A 540 15.88 -17.19 4.29
CA PRO A 540 15.92 -18.22 3.26
C PRO A 540 17.34 -18.65 2.87
N ASN A 541 18.30 -17.74 2.85
CA ASN A 541 19.67 -18.05 2.50
C ASN A 541 20.36 -18.97 3.53
N LYS A 542 20.01 -18.83 4.81
CA LYS A 542 20.49 -19.74 5.87
C LYS A 542 19.89 -21.12 5.72
N VAL A 543 18.59 -21.20 5.44
CA VAL A 543 17.90 -22.48 5.18
C VAL A 543 18.50 -23.19 3.96
N VAL A 544 18.71 -22.45 2.87
CA VAL A 544 19.34 -22.99 1.65
C VAL A 544 20.74 -23.57 1.92
N LYS A 545 21.55 -22.92 2.76
CA LYS A 545 22.86 -23.43 3.15
C LYS A 545 22.79 -24.73 3.96
N GLN A 546 21.77 -24.90 4.79
CA GLN A 546 21.59 -26.06 5.67
C GLN A 546 20.90 -27.24 5.00
N MET A 547 19.86 -26.97 4.22
CA MET A 547 18.92 -27.98 3.73
C MET A 547 18.78 -28.04 2.19
N GLY A 548 19.25 -27.01 1.48
CA GLY A 548 19.05 -26.87 0.02
C GLY A 548 17.83 -26.01 -0.33
N ALA A 549 17.82 -25.50 -1.55
CA ALA A 549 16.73 -24.65 -2.06
C ALA A 549 15.43 -25.46 -2.28
N GLU A 550 15.55 -26.73 -2.60
CA GLU A 550 14.45 -27.66 -2.86
C GLU A 550 13.47 -27.76 -1.68
N ILE A 551 14.00 -27.68 -0.46
CA ILE A 551 13.17 -27.75 0.76
C ILE A 551 12.24 -26.55 0.86
N ILE A 552 12.75 -25.33 0.60
CA ILE A 552 11.93 -24.13 0.57
C ILE A 552 10.90 -24.19 -0.56
N ARG A 553 11.31 -24.65 -1.74
CA ARG A 553 10.41 -24.81 -2.89
C ARG A 553 9.29 -25.82 -2.60
N LEU A 554 9.64 -26.97 -2.04
CA LEU A 554 8.65 -27.99 -1.69
C LEU A 554 7.72 -27.52 -0.55
N TRP A 555 8.25 -26.76 0.42
CA TRP A 555 7.43 -26.13 1.44
C TRP A 555 6.42 -25.16 0.83
N VAL A 556 6.83 -24.28 -0.10
CA VAL A 556 5.91 -23.37 -0.80
C VAL A 556 4.79 -24.13 -1.51
N MET A 557 5.13 -25.26 -2.16
CA MET A 557 4.13 -26.10 -2.83
C MET A 557 3.17 -26.76 -1.83
N SER A 558 3.63 -27.07 -0.63
CA SER A 558 2.86 -27.76 0.43
C SER A 558 1.96 -26.85 1.24
N ALA A 559 2.04 -25.54 1.06
CA ALA A 559 1.31 -24.53 1.81
C ALA A 559 0.08 -24.03 1.06
N ASP A 560 -0.99 -23.73 1.80
CA ASP A 560 -2.13 -22.97 1.26
C ASP A 560 -1.74 -21.49 1.20
N THR A 561 -1.24 -21.06 0.06
CA THR A 561 -0.79 -19.68 -0.14
C THR A 561 -1.92 -18.69 -0.38
N SER A 562 -3.18 -19.14 -0.49
CA SER A 562 -4.35 -18.24 -0.59
C SER A 562 -4.67 -17.48 0.71
N ALA A 563 -4.08 -17.93 1.83
CA ALA A 563 -4.16 -17.31 3.15
C ALA A 563 -2.74 -17.11 3.72
N ASP A 564 -2.66 -16.54 4.92
CA ASP A 564 -1.40 -16.38 5.64
C ASP A 564 -0.79 -17.73 6.01
N VAL A 565 0.52 -17.89 5.77
CA VAL A 565 1.24 -19.16 5.91
C VAL A 565 2.23 -19.07 7.08
N ARG A 566 2.12 -20.02 8.00
CA ARG A 566 3.10 -20.16 9.09
C ARG A 566 4.29 -20.99 8.65
N VAL A 567 5.48 -20.62 9.10
CA VAL A 567 6.72 -21.37 8.88
C VAL A 567 7.56 -21.45 10.15
N SER A 568 8.16 -22.61 10.36
CA SER A 568 9.14 -22.86 11.41
C SER A 568 10.24 -23.78 10.89
N MET A 569 11.34 -23.88 11.61
CA MET A 569 12.41 -24.83 11.26
C MET A 569 11.94 -26.28 11.33
N GLU A 570 11.06 -26.61 12.27
CA GLU A 570 10.45 -27.93 12.41
C GLU A 570 9.62 -28.30 11.18
N THR A 571 8.78 -27.34 10.69
CA THR A 571 8.02 -27.52 9.45
C THR A 571 8.94 -27.80 8.27
N LEU A 572 10.03 -27.05 8.14
CA LEU A 572 11.00 -27.26 7.05
C LEU A 572 11.74 -28.63 7.18
N GLN A 573 12.00 -29.12 8.39
CA GLN A 573 12.55 -30.45 8.63
C GLN A 573 11.58 -31.56 8.19
N GLN A 574 10.28 -31.43 8.48
CA GLN A 574 9.25 -32.36 8.00
C GLN A 574 9.19 -32.39 6.46
N ILE A 575 9.30 -31.25 5.83
CA ILE A 575 9.38 -31.18 4.35
C ILE A 575 10.66 -31.82 3.83
N ALA A 576 11.79 -31.69 4.55
CA ALA A 576 13.04 -32.35 4.18
C ALA A 576 12.92 -33.89 4.21
N GLU A 577 12.15 -34.48 5.13
CA GLU A 577 11.86 -35.91 5.14
C GLU A 577 11.04 -36.33 3.89
N SER A 578 10.01 -35.57 3.54
CA SER A 578 9.24 -35.81 2.33
C SER A 578 10.11 -35.71 1.06
N TYR A 579 10.97 -34.71 1.00
CA TYR A 579 11.92 -34.55 -0.11
C TYR A 579 12.89 -35.72 -0.21
N ARG A 580 13.41 -36.23 0.93
CA ARG A 580 14.30 -37.40 0.97
C ARG A 580 13.64 -38.63 0.38
N LYS A 581 12.37 -38.86 0.65
CA LYS A 581 11.58 -39.96 0.05
C LYS A 581 11.48 -39.79 -1.47
N LEU A 582 11.11 -38.61 -1.96
CA LEU A 582 11.07 -38.30 -3.39
C LEU A 582 12.43 -38.59 -4.06
N ARG A 583 13.49 -38.07 -3.49
CA ARG A 583 14.86 -38.25 -4.02
C ARG A 583 15.28 -39.71 -4.04
N ASN A 584 14.98 -40.48 -2.99
CA ASN A 584 15.28 -41.91 -2.94
C ASN A 584 14.47 -42.70 -3.98
N THR A 585 13.22 -42.31 -4.23
CA THR A 585 12.38 -42.90 -5.29
C THR A 585 13.02 -42.66 -6.65
N PHE A 586 13.36 -41.43 -7.01
CA PHE A 586 14.05 -41.12 -8.27
C PHE A 586 15.39 -41.88 -8.40
N ARG A 587 16.17 -41.98 -7.32
CA ARG A 587 17.42 -42.72 -7.30
C ARG A 587 17.20 -44.22 -7.60
N PHE A 588 16.15 -44.81 -7.05
CA PHE A 588 15.79 -46.19 -7.32
C PHE A 588 15.40 -46.40 -8.77
N LEU A 589 14.52 -45.55 -9.33
CA LEU A 589 14.08 -45.61 -10.71
C LEU A 589 15.27 -45.51 -11.68
N LEU A 590 16.11 -44.51 -11.51
CA LEU A 590 17.30 -44.26 -12.35
C LEU A 590 18.33 -45.40 -12.27
N ALA A 591 18.58 -45.94 -11.07
CA ALA A 591 19.52 -47.03 -10.91
C ALA A 591 19.07 -48.32 -11.62
N ASN A 592 17.76 -48.57 -11.64
CA ASN A 592 17.18 -49.75 -12.22
C ASN A 592 16.80 -49.60 -13.72
N THR A 593 17.09 -48.48 -14.32
CA THR A 593 16.94 -48.23 -15.77
C THR A 593 18.29 -47.93 -16.42
N SER A 594 19.40 -48.15 -15.74
CA SER A 594 20.75 -47.84 -16.24
C SER A 594 21.17 -48.66 -17.46
N ASP A 595 20.66 -49.90 -17.60
CA ASP A 595 20.85 -50.82 -18.70
C ASP A 595 19.69 -50.83 -19.71
N PHE A 596 18.79 -49.83 -19.67
CA PHE A 596 17.61 -49.73 -20.51
C PHE A 596 17.79 -48.59 -21.54
N GLY A 597 17.57 -48.92 -22.81
CA GLY A 597 17.59 -47.98 -23.92
C GLY A 597 16.34 -48.13 -24.83
N PRO A 598 16.19 -47.24 -25.82
CA PRO A 598 15.06 -47.24 -26.74
C PRO A 598 14.86 -48.60 -27.43
N GLU A 599 15.94 -49.35 -27.67
CA GLU A 599 15.93 -50.68 -28.26
C GLU A 599 15.27 -51.77 -27.38
N ASN A 600 15.22 -51.50 -26.08
CA ASN A 600 14.60 -52.39 -25.09
C ASN A 600 13.12 -52.03 -24.78
N PHE A 601 12.57 -51.04 -25.47
CA PHE A 601 11.24 -50.55 -25.19
C PHE A 601 10.16 -51.59 -25.46
N VAL A 602 9.28 -51.77 -24.45
CA VAL A 602 8.11 -52.66 -24.55
C VAL A 602 6.86 -51.80 -24.69
N SER A 603 6.12 -51.99 -25.79
CA SER A 603 4.86 -51.26 -26.02
C SER A 603 3.83 -51.62 -24.95
N TYR A 604 2.92 -50.70 -24.65
CA TYR A 604 1.92 -50.84 -23.58
C TYR A 604 1.16 -52.16 -23.62
N GLU A 605 0.70 -52.56 -24.82
CA GLU A 605 -0.11 -53.76 -25.03
C GLU A 605 0.66 -55.06 -24.75
N LYS A 606 1.99 -55.00 -24.79
CA LYS A 606 2.89 -56.15 -24.54
C LYS A 606 3.46 -56.16 -23.12
N ARG A 607 3.19 -55.12 -22.33
CA ARG A 607 3.65 -55.06 -20.92
C ARG A 607 2.92 -56.06 -20.05
N GLU A 608 3.55 -56.46 -18.96
CA GLU A 608 2.91 -57.27 -17.93
C GLU A 608 1.70 -56.52 -17.31
N ALA A 609 0.73 -57.27 -16.81
CA ALA A 609 -0.53 -56.68 -16.28
C ALA A 609 -0.30 -55.66 -15.18
N VAL A 610 0.69 -55.87 -14.30
CA VAL A 610 1.04 -54.91 -13.22
C VAL A 610 1.63 -53.66 -13.78
N ASP A 611 2.40 -53.75 -14.87
CA ASP A 611 3.03 -52.60 -15.55
C ASP A 611 2.00 -51.78 -16.32
N GLN A 612 1.05 -52.44 -16.97
CA GLN A 612 -0.10 -51.81 -17.61
C GLN A 612 -0.95 -51.03 -16.55
N TYR A 613 -1.23 -51.70 -15.44
CA TYR A 613 -1.95 -51.04 -14.32
C TYR A 613 -1.24 -49.79 -13.82
N MET A 614 0.08 -49.86 -13.57
CA MET A 614 0.86 -48.74 -13.10
C MET A 614 0.90 -47.59 -14.14
N THR A 615 1.00 -47.90 -15.42
CA THR A 615 0.94 -46.93 -16.51
C THR A 615 -0.39 -46.17 -16.50
N VAL A 616 -1.52 -46.87 -16.34
CA VAL A 616 -2.85 -46.24 -16.24
C VAL A 616 -2.92 -45.36 -14.99
N ASN A 617 -2.39 -45.84 -13.86
CA ASN A 617 -2.41 -45.12 -12.59
C ASN A 617 -1.55 -43.84 -12.67
N PHE A 618 -0.37 -43.92 -13.30
CA PHE A 618 0.46 -42.75 -13.55
C PHE A 618 -0.23 -41.71 -14.44
N ASN A 619 -0.92 -42.17 -15.52
CA ASN A 619 -1.65 -41.24 -16.39
C ASN A 619 -2.80 -40.52 -15.66
N ARG A 620 -3.51 -41.19 -14.73
CA ARG A 620 -4.51 -40.55 -13.86
C ARG A 620 -3.87 -39.56 -12.92
N PHE A 621 -2.74 -39.92 -12.31
CA PHE A 621 -1.95 -39.03 -11.47
C PHE A 621 -1.54 -37.77 -12.24
N LEU A 622 -0.97 -37.92 -13.44
CA LEU A 622 -0.52 -36.81 -14.28
C LEU A 622 -1.66 -35.89 -14.72
N ALA A 623 -2.82 -36.45 -15.09
CA ALA A 623 -4.01 -35.69 -15.44
C ALA A 623 -4.49 -34.82 -14.25
N GLY A 624 -4.54 -35.44 -13.06
CA GLY A 624 -4.89 -34.69 -11.84
C GLY A 624 -3.87 -33.60 -11.48
N MET A 625 -2.57 -33.87 -11.63
CA MET A 625 -1.51 -32.86 -11.43
C MET A 625 -1.69 -31.67 -12.37
N ARG A 626 -1.96 -31.92 -13.65
CA ARG A 626 -2.21 -30.85 -14.64
C ARG A 626 -3.42 -30.01 -14.29
N ASP A 627 -4.54 -30.63 -13.92
CA ASP A 627 -5.75 -29.94 -13.51
C ASP A 627 -5.51 -29.02 -12.28
N GLU A 628 -4.75 -29.49 -11.29
CA GLU A 628 -4.41 -28.72 -10.09
C GLU A 628 -3.47 -27.55 -10.44
N PHE A 629 -2.46 -27.74 -11.29
CA PHE A 629 -1.59 -26.66 -11.75
C PHE A 629 -2.32 -25.64 -12.62
N ASP A 630 -3.28 -26.06 -13.45
CA ASP A 630 -4.10 -25.14 -14.26
C ASP A 630 -5.00 -24.24 -13.40
N ARG A 631 -5.39 -24.72 -12.22
CA ARG A 631 -6.14 -23.94 -11.22
C ARG A 631 -5.25 -23.24 -10.21
N TYR A 632 -3.93 -23.36 -10.32
CA TYR A 632 -2.95 -22.82 -9.36
C TYR A 632 -3.08 -23.39 -7.95
N ASP A 633 -3.61 -24.62 -7.82
CA ASP A 633 -3.80 -25.35 -6.55
C ASP A 633 -2.57 -26.20 -6.21
N PHE A 634 -1.49 -25.55 -5.84
CA PHE A 634 -0.22 -26.20 -5.57
C PHE A 634 -0.27 -27.14 -4.35
N LEU A 635 -1.08 -26.81 -3.35
CA LEU A 635 -1.24 -27.66 -2.17
C LEU A 635 -1.80 -29.03 -2.52
N ASN A 636 -2.86 -29.10 -3.33
CA ASN A 636 -3.44 -30.38 -3.74
C ASN A 636 -2.53 -31.11 -4.74
N ALA A 637 -1.81 -30.41 -5.58
CA ALA A 637 -0.76 -30.99 -6.41
C ALA A 637 0.34 -31.66 -5.54
N TYR A 638 0.82 -30.98 -4.49
CA TYR A 638 1.76 -31.56 -3.52
C TYR A 638 1.21 -32.82 -2.85
N LYS A 639 -0.01 -32.75 -2.32
CA LYS A 639 -0.65 -33.90 -1.66
C LYS A 639 -0.78 -35.10 -2.63
N ARG A 640 -1.19 -34.85 -3.86
CA ARG A 640 -1.28 -35.89 -4.91
C ARG A 640 0.08 -36.52 -5.21
N LEU A 641 1.12 -35.70 -5.35
CA LEU A 641 2.49 -36.15 -5.56
C LEU A 641 2.98 -37.08 -4.43
N ILE A 642 2.85 -36.62 -3.21
CA ILE A 642 3.32 -37.35 -2.02
C ILE A 642 2.53 -38.67 -1.87
N ASN A 643 1.22 -38.63 -2.08
CA ASN A 643 0.38 -39.84 -2.03
C ASN A 643 0.80 -40.85 -3.08
N PHE A 644 0.95 -40.45 -4.34
CA PHE A 644 1.37 -41.31 -5.44
C PHE A 644 2.74 -41.95 -5.16
N VAL A 645 3.71 -41.15 -4.74
CA VAL A 645 5.08 -41.65 -4.46
C VAL A 645 5.09 -42.62 -3.27
N ASN A 646 4.35 -42.34 -2.20
CA ASN A 646 4.34 -43.19 -1.01
C ASN A 646 3.55 -44.47 -1.22
N ASN A 647 2.36 -44.40 -1.77
CA ASN A 647 1.43 -45.51 -1.81
C ASN A 647 1.57 -46.29 -3.14
N ASP A 648 1.43 -45.62 -4.26
CA ASP A 648 1.40 -46.32 -5.56
C ASP A 648 2.79 -46.74 -6.00
N LEU A 649 3.81 -45.91 -5.83
CA LEU A 649 5.19 -46.26 -6.19
C LEU A 649 5.89 -47.08 -5.11
N SER A 650 6.17 -46.44 -3.96
CA SER A 650 7.07 -46.99 -2.94
C SER A 650 6.49 -48.23 -2.24
N SER A 651 5.24 -48.16 -1.77
CA SER A 651 4.62 -49.28 -1.03
C SER A 651 4.11 -50.42 -1.92
N PHE A 652 3.78 -50.11 -3.14
CA PHE A 652 3.24 -51.12 -4.07
C PHE A 652 4.21 -51.46 -5.18
N TYR A 653 4.37 -50.62 -6.20
CA TYR A 653 5.00 -51.00 -7.46
C TYR A 653 6.52 -51.27 -7.32
N MET A 654 7.25 -50.42 -6.60
CA MET A 654 8.69 -50.65 -6.37
C MET A 654 8.95 -51.87 -5.49
N ASN A 655 8.02 -52.25 -4.65
CA ASN A 655 8.15 -53.46 -3.84
C ASN A 655 8.04 -54.73 -4.74
N VAL A 656 7.06 -54.72 -5.64
CA VAL A 656 6.94 -55.80 -6.68
C VAL A 656 8.16 -55.80 -7.61
N ALA A 657 8.63 -54.60 -7.99
CA ALA A 657 9.75 -54.44 -8.94
C ALA A 657 11.08 -55.02 -8.46
N LYS A 658 11.33 -55.05 -7.14
CA LYS A 658 12.59 -55.56 -6.61
C LYS A 658 12.89 -56.99 -7.01
N ASP A 659 11.92 -57.86 -6.90
CA ASP A 659 12.09 -59.29 -7.25
C ASP A 659 12.38 -59.42 -8.73
N VAL A 660 11.68 -58.73 -9.58
CA VAL A 660 11.87 -58.76 -11.03
C VAL A 660 13.25 -58.19 -11.41
N LEU A 661 13.56 -56.99 -10.96
CA LEU A 661 14.76 -56.27 -11.40
C LEU A 661 16.08 -56.87 -10.88
N TYR A 662 16.04 -57.57 -9.75
CA TYR A 662 17.25 -58.16 -9.13
C TYR A 662 17.44 -59.64 -9.45
N ILE A 663 16.40 -60.36 -9.88
CA ILE A 663 16.44 -61.80 -10.11
C ILE A 663 16.39 -62.12 -11.60
N GLU A 664 15.57 -61.44 -12.37
CA GLU A 664 15.36 -61.72 -13.80
C GLU A 664 16.61 -61.36 -14.65
N PRO A 665 16.93 -62.16 -15.66
CA PRO A 665 18.00 -61.82 -16.63
C PRO A 665 17.77 -60.46 -17.31
N GLU A 666 18.88 -59.85 -17.78
CA GLU A 666 18.83 -58.55 -18.45
C GLU A 666 17.93 -58.49 -19.68
N ASP A 667 17.84 -59.60 -20.43
CA ASP A 667 17.02 -59.76 -21.66
C ASP A 667 15.60 -60.29 -21.40
N SER A 668 15.26 -60.53 -20.14
CA SER A 668 13.94 -61.03 -19.77
C SER A 668 12.85 -60.03 -20.16
N HIS A 669 11.79 -60.52 -20.78
CA HIS A 669 10.62 -59.72 -21.16
C HIS A 669 9.99 -59.04 -19.96
N VAL A 670 9.83 -59.76 -18.84
CA VAL A 670 9.25 -59.23 -17.60
C VAL A 670 10.07 -58.06 -17.05
N ARG A 671 11.41 -58.20 -17.05
CA ARG A 671 12.33 -57.14 -16.62
C ARG A 671 12.21 -55.92 -17.56
N ARG A 672 12.27 -56.11 -18.86
CA ARG A 672 12.15 -55.01 -19.85
C ARG A 672 10.79 -54.35 -19.85
N SER A 673 9.70 -55.07 -19.60
CA SER A 673 8.36 -54.54 -19.41
C SER A 673 8.32 -53.53 -18.23
N MET A 674 8.90 -53.91 -17.10
CA MET A 674 8.96 -53.11 -15.91
C MET A 674 9.86 -51.86 -16.08
N GLN A 675 11.04 -52.04 -16.70
CA GLN A 675 11.92 -50.90 -17.00
C GLN A 675 11.29 -49.91 -17.99
N ALA A 676 10.55 -50.40 -19.00
CA ALA A 676 9.79 -49.54 -19.92
C ALA A 676 8.68 -48.75 -19.22
N THR A 677 8.19 -49.23 -18.09
CA THR A 677 7.22 -48.52 -17.26
C THR A 677 7.87 -47.49 -16.32
N PHE A 678 9.08 -47.78 -15.85
CA PHE A 678 9.88 -46.80 -15.07
C PHE A 678 10.38 -45.65 -15.93
N TYR A 679 10.79 -45.93 -17.20
CA TYR A 679 11.29 -44.96 -18.16
C TYR A 679 10.17 -44.06 -18.71
#